data_ff97fb5d12df5989785dedb17eac12be
#
_entry.id   ff97fb5d12df5989785dedb17eac12be
#
_cell.length_a   1.000
_cell.length_b   1.000
_cell.length_c   1.000
_cell.angle_alpha   90.00
_cell.angle_beta   90.00
_cell.angle_gamma   90.00
#
_symmetry.space_group_name_H-M   'P 1'
#
loop_
_entity.id
_entity.type
_entity.pdbx_description
1 polymer ?
#
loop_
_entity_poly.entity_id
_entity_poly.type
_entity_poly.pdbx_seq_one_letter_code
_entity_poly.pdbx_strand_id
1 'polypeptide(L)'
;MKIRLLVSILCILFAGCALQQTNRALQPDQRWVTQTLPNGLTYHLYPDSEQEVSIRLYVHAGSMQETAQQAGYAHFIEHMAFNGTRHYQHNDVIRMFEQSGAQFGADFNALTGYDRTVYQLDLPNAQNIDKALLWFADIADGLAFDADEVEKEKGVILGEFRASRTENMSLEQQFYLHQIQGTSYADRDPLGSRELVQAATPDSLKAFYQQWYQPQLAELVITGNFTLEQGQQWVENYFSSWKKGTTEKPASIYHQALNNQDLVAPVTAGESPSLTLIFPQGSAAIKDYASQQEFWRDDVGEQLLHTRLVAAFNDAAQAITGIYATHYEIEGQRYTLISVGFAAEQREKVQALLLETLASMRDYGVTKNELDIIMRGYREHLTFLQEDREAMTPASHANQKVYSIVFDTPIQATLDYQASLTEFIASATPEMINRHIQQQLSQNPVWVVGVAATEDAQALKKALPQWRNDLAQPGNQPIDQQIDSPFTQQFTAGEVVKQLDINDDPQVTYWQLDNGIDVYYLRNIEAKDRVFVQYASSGGQFALPADLLPAAEIAPAVQTRSGLDTLNGSQFDRYLRQKDIGFYSYIASTSHGFEANSKAQELPELLEILHLLSTQVKVSPDQLNSVKTEFTQNRSAYFDSPIGAFFRTVTNQSFIETSPYRIRTPEQIAQVTAQQIEQVHQRLFSEGRNNTLVIVGDIERSQITPMLRQYVASIPLSKGTLSPMTSQLIKPVAPRLELALNNENSTQYSLRLISETQPRTAKTVFIDDMLQRIATQRLLAEVREHQGLDYTPQVIPYVVDGDILNDWVLSALVDPKSEPQVAKVMHEVARELAQGVTQQELDVVKQKFLIDMKPLNKSPEQQAYFMLRYAIHHYGVETIYKVEELTQSITLDDINQRAQTLFGKGTMSQELIMTPKANPKG
;
A
#
# COMPACT_ATOMS: atom_id res chain seq x y z
N MET A 1 24.74 -59.94 -16.19
CA MET A 1 25.41 -58.73 -16.79
C MET A 1 24.47 -57.90 -17.67
N LYS A 2 23.56 -58.49 -18.48
CA LYS A 2 22.61 -57.70 -19.32
C LYS A 2 21.54 -56.93 -18.56
N ILE A 3 21.06 -57.37 -17.40
CA ILE A 3 20.03 -56.65 -16.59
C ILE A 3 20.61 -55.42 -15.87
N ARG A 4 21.86 -55.48 -15.40
CA ARG A 4 22.55 -54.32 -14.80
C ARG A 4 22.83 -53.21 -15.80
N LEU A 5 23.09 -53.56 -17.06
CA LEU A 5 23.30 -52.58 -18.13
C LEU A 5 22.01 -51.87 -18.54
N LEU A 6 20.86 -52.56 -18.52
CA LEU A 6 19.56 -51.99 -18.83
C LEU A 6 19.09 -51.04 -17.73
N VAL A 7 19.31 -51.36 -16.46
CA VAL A 7 18.97 -50.47 -15.32
C VAL A 7 19.86 -49.21 -15.31
N SER A 8 21.14 -49.36 -15.64
CA SER A 8 22.04 -48.22 -15.75
C SER A 8 21.69 -47.29 -16.92
N ILE A 9 21.25 -47.81 -18.05
CA ILE A 9 20.77 -47.01 -19.19
C ILE A 9 19.43 -46.37 -18.89
N LEU A 10 18.54 -47.03 -18.17
CA LEU A 10 17.27 -46.43 -17.72
C LEU A 10 17.49 -45.32 -16.73
N CYS A 11 18.41 -45.47 -15.77
CA CYS A 11 18.81 -44.39 -14.82
C CYS A 11 19.46 -43.22 -15.52
N ILE A 12 20.25 -43.44 -16.60
CA ILE A 12 20.87 -42.33 -17.38
C ILE A 12 19.81 -41.61 -18.22
N LEU A 13 18.80 -42.30 -18.72
CA LEU A 13 17.69 -41.71 -19.46
C LEU A 13 16.76 -40.89 -18.54
N PHE A 14 16.50 -41.35 -17.33
CA PHE A 14 15.75 -40.58 -16.33
C PHE A 14 16.55 -39.41 -15.81
N ALA A 15 17.84 -39.52 -15.58
CA ALA A 15 18.71 -38.40 -15.22
C ALA A 15 18.85 -37.37 -16.37
N GLY A 16 18.87 -37.83 -17.63
CA GLY A 16 18.88 -36.99 -18.83
C GLY A 16 17.57 -36.19 -18.99
N CYS A 17 16.42 -36.77 -18.70
CA CYS A 17 15.13 -36.08 -18.71
C CYS A 17 15.02 -35.06 -17.57
N ALA A 18 15.51 -35.38 -16.36
CA ALA A 18 15.52 -34.45 -15.24
C ALA A 18 16.46 -33.25 -15.47
N LEU A 19 17.61 -33.48 -16.13
CA LEU A 19 18.54 -32.40 -16.48
C LEU A 19 18.05 -31.55 -17.67
N GLN A 20 17.21 -32.08 -18.55
CA GLN A 20 16.60 -31.29 -19.63
C GLN A 20 15.42 -30.44 -19.16
N GLN A 21 14.76 -30.79 -18.07
CA GLN A 21 13.67 -29.99 -17.49
C GLN A 21 14.16 -28.73 -16.76
N THR A 22 15.37 -28.74 -16.20
CA THR A 22 15.90 -27.63 -15.38
C THR A 22 16.37 -26.41 -16.20
N ASN A 23 16.58 -26.54 -17.51
CA ASN A 23 17.03 -25.46 -18.38
C ASN A 23 16.02 -25.11 -19.50
N ARG A 24 14.73 -25.34 -19.27
CA ARG A 24 13.70 -24.95 -20.24
C ARG A 24 13.54 -23.42 -20.20
N ALA A 25 13.69 -22.78 -21.37
CA ALA A 25 13.41 -21.36 -21.53
C ALA A 25 11.89 -21.11 -21.39
N LEU A 26 11.52 -20.01 -20.76
CA LEU A 26 10.14 -19.52 -20.72
C LEU A 26 9.67 -19.17 -22.13
N GLN A 27 8.45 -19.58 -22.50
CA GLN A 27 7.89 -19.25 -23.79
C GLN A 27 7.31 -17.82 -23.78
N PRO A 28 7.77 -16.92 -24.64
CA PRO A 28 7.30 -15.53 -24.66
C PRO A 28 5.85 -15.45 -25.13
N ASP A 29 5.13 -14.48 -24.58
CA ASP A 29 3.77 -14.14 -25.02
C ASP A 29 3.81 -13.53 -26.43
N GLN A 30 3.25 -14.24 -27.40
CA GLN A 30 3.24 -13.87 -28.82
C GLN A 30 2.31 -12.70 -29.16
N ARG A 31 1.49 -12.23 -28.21
CA ARG A 31 0.67 -11.03 -28.38
C ARG A 31 1.53 -9.77 -28.41
N TRP A 32 2.70 -9.79 -27.79
CA TRP A 32 3.68 -8.71 -27.89
C TRP A 32 4.34 -8.69 -29.25
N VAL A 33 4.20 -7.58 -29.96
CA VAL A 33 4.91 -7.33 -31.23
C VAL A 33 6.06 -6.38 -30.97
N THR A 34 7.28 -6.90 -31.10
CA THR A 34 8.51 -6.10 -30.94
C THR A 34 9.17 -5.91 -32.31
N GLN A 35 9.44 -4.66 -32.66
CA GLN A 35 10.12 -4.30 -33.91
C GLN A 35 11.09 -3.14 -33.69
N THR A 36 11.95 -2.89 -34.69
CA THR A 36 12.92 -1.80 -34.62
C THR A 36 12.82 -0.96 -35.90
N LEU A 37 12.66 0.36 -35.76
CA LEU A 37 12.68 1.31 -36.86
C LEU A 37 14.08 1.40 -37.51
N PRO A 38 14.19 1.87 -38.76
CA PRO A 38 15.48 2.07 -39.45
C PRO A 38 16.44 3.02 -38.69
N ASN A 39 15.92 3.95 -37.89
CA ASN A 39 16.71 4.84 -37.03
C ASN A 39 17.24 4.18 -35.75
N GLY A 40 16.82 2.94 -35.46
CA GLY A 40 17.27 2.16 -34.30
C GLY A 40 16.35 2.16 -33.09
N LEU A 41 15.23 2.90 -33.10
CA LEU A 41 14.23 2.84 -32.02
C LEU A 41 13.59 1.46 -32.02
N THR A 42 13.65 0.78 -30.89
CA THR A 42 12.87 -0.44 -30.64
C THR A 42 11.51 -0.07 -30.08
N TYR A 43 10.45 -0.75 -30.56
CA TYR A 43 9.12 -0.54 -30.04
C TYR A 43 8.36 -1.84 -29.80
N HIS A 44 7.46 -1.79 -28.83
CA HIS A 44 6.68 -2.92 -28.33
C HIS A 44 5.21 -2.55 -28.34
N LEU A 45 4.41 -3.31 -29.07
CA LEU A 45 2.97 -3.10 -29.19
C LEU A 45 2.22 -4.27 -28.58
N TYR A 46 1.18 -3.96 -27.81
CA TYR A 46 0.24 -4.91 -27.26
C TYR A 46 -1.19 -4.38 -27.46
N PRO A 47 -1.83 -4.69 -28.61
CA PRO A 47 -3.24 -4.35 -28.83
C PRO A 47 -4.14 -5.08 -27.84
N ASP A 48 -5.07 -4.33 -27.23
CA ASP A 48 -6.04 -4.83 -26.27
C ASP A 48 -7.44 -4.28 -26.60
N SER A 49 -8.49 -4.90 -26.04
CA SER A 49 -9.87 -4.47 -26.21
C SER A 49 -10.33 -3.42 -25.20
N GLU A 50 -9.57 -3.19 -24.13
CA GLU A 50 -9.88 -2.16 -23.13
C GLU A 50 -9.79 -0.76 -23.75
N GLN A 51 -10.62 0.19 -23.26
CA GLN A 51 -10.69 1.54 -23.86
C GLN A 51 -9.43 2.38 -23.63
N GLU A 52 -8.66 2.03 -22.63
CA GLU A 52 -7.46 2.74 -22.19
C GLU A 52 -6.30 2.54 -23.17
N VAL A 53 -5.38 3.49 -23.19
CA VAL A 53 -4.10 3.38 -23.93
C VAL A 53 -2.97 3.83 -23.02
N SER A 54 -1.98 2.97 -22.85
CA SER A 54 -0.81 3.24 -22.01
C SER A 54 0.45 3.34 -22.87
N ILE A 55 1.26 4.36 -22.60
CA ILE A 55 2.52 4.62 -23.32
C ILE A 55 3.66 4.70 -22.32
N ARG A 56 4.78 4.05 -22.64
CA ARG A 56 6.05 4.20 -21.90
C ARG A 56 7.18 4.50 -22.91
N LEU A 57 7.95 5.54 -22.63
CA LEU A 57 9.22 5.76 -23.32
C LEU A 57 10.33 5.45 -22.33
N TYR A 58 11.07 4.40 -22.61
CA TYR A 58 12.22 3.96 -21.84
C TYR A 58 13.49 4.46 -22.53
N VAL A 59 14.31 5.20 -21.83
CA VAL A 59 15.62 5.67 -22.30
C VAL A 59 16.70 4.97 -21.48
N HIS A 60 17.67 4.30 -22.14
CA HIS A 60 18.80 3.62 -21.51
C HIS A 60 19.85 4.62 -21.01
N ALA A 61 19.42 5.60 -20.24
CA ALA A 61 20.28 6.60 -19.62
C ALA A 61 19.71 7.02 -18.26
N GLY A 62 20.51 6.92 -17.24
CA GLY A 62 20.24 7.35 -15.87
C GLY A 62 21.50 7.91 -15.23
N SER A 63 21.61 7.87 -13.92
CA SER A 63 22.75 8.46 -13.21
C SER A 63 24.09 7.76 -13.47
N MET A 64 24.11 6.50 -13.91
CA MET A 64 25.32 5.78 -14.32
C MET A 64 25.97 6.35 -15.59
N GLN A 65 25.21 7.06 -16.41
CA GLN A 65 25.68 7.70 -17.64
C GLN A 65 26.21 9.11 -17.43
N GLU A 66 26.10 9.63 -16.21
CA GLU A 66 26.61 10.94 -15.84
C GLU A 66 28.11 10.91 -15.55
N THR A 67 28.81 12.00 -15.84
CA THR A 67 30.15 12.26 -15.32
C THR A 67 30.05 12.78 -13.87
N ALA A 68 31.17 12.84 -13.15
CA ALA A 68 31.19 13.40 -11.81
C ALA A 68 30.75 14.88 -11.74
N GLN A 69 30.76 15.63 -12.86
CA GLN A 69 30.31 17.02 -12.97
C GLN A 69 28.86 17.15 -13.42
N GLN A 70 28.19 16.05 -13.72
CA GLN A 70 26.81 15.99 -14.22
C GLN A 70 25.84 15.30 -13.26
N ALA A 71 26.27 15.03 -12.00
CA ALA A 71 25.44 14.30 -11.06
C ALA A 71 24.09 14.99 -10.81
N GLY A 72 23.00 14.30 -11.24
CA GLY A 72 21.63 14.77 -11.21
C GLY A 72 21.10 15.31 -12.56
N TYR A 73 21.86 15.25 -13.62
CA TYR A 73 21.41 15.76 -14.93
C TYR A 73 20.36 14.86 -15.57
N ALA A 74 20.47 13.55 -15.45
CA ALA A 74 19.46 12.63 -15.95
C ALA A 74 18.10 12.92 -15.33
N HIS A 75 18.05 13.08 -14.02
CA HIS A 75 16.86 13.43 -13.26
C HIS A 75 16.35 14.84 -13.59
N PHE A 76 17.25 15.82 -13.72
CA PHE A 76 16.86 17.18 -14.13
C PHE A 76 16.18 17.19 -15.51
N ILE A 77 16.69 16.41 -16.45
CA ILE A 77 16.12 16.31 -17.81
C ILE A 77 14.74 15.63 -17.76
N GLU A 78 14.56 14.68 -16.86
CA GLU A 78 13.24 14.08 -16.60
C GLU A 78 12.21 15.17 -16.24
N HIS A 79 12.53 16.06 -15.30
CA HIS A 79 11.68 17.19 -14.93
C HIS A 79 11.40 18.13 -16.10
N MET A 80 12.41 18.41 -16.92
CA MET A 80 12.26 19.31 -18.06
C MET A 80 11.29 18.80 -19.13
N ALA A 81 10.97 17.50 -19.14
CA ALA A 81 9.96 16.94 -20.03
C ALA A 81 8.54 17.50 -19.80
N PHE A 82 8.29 18.01 -18.61
CA PHE A 82 7.02 18.61 -18.22
C PHE A 82 7.04 20.15 -18.30
N ASN A 83 8.22 20.77 -18.42
CA ASN A 83 8.43 22.22 -18.33
C ASN A 83 8.60 22.93 -19.69
N GLY A 84 8.45 22.22 -20.79
CA GLY A 84 8.45 22.79 -22.12
C GLY A 84 9.15 21.97 -23.17
N THR A 85 8.50 21.88 -24.30
CA THR A 85 8.99 21.15 -25.47
C THR A 85 8.82 21.99 -26.74
N ARG A 86 9.18 21.43 -27.89
CA ARG A 86 9.02 22.10 -29.21
C ARG A 86 7.58 22.53 -29.48
N HIS A 87 6.58 21.75 -29.06
CA HIS A 87 5.18 22.00 -29.37
C HIS A 87 4.35 22.41 -28.15
N TYR A 88 4.82 22.20 -26.94
CA TYR A 88 4.12 22.51 -25.68
C TYR A 88 4.98 23.46 -24.85
N GLN A 89 4.37 24.54 -24.36
CA GLN A 89 5.05 25.56 -23.54
C GLN A 89 4.71 25.35 -22.06
N HIS A 90 5.67 25.57 -21.20
CA HIS A 90 5.49 25.46 -19.75
C HIS A 90 4.71 24.18 -19.36
N ASN A 91 3.75 24.29 -18.49
CA ASN A 91 2.92 23.19 -17.99
C ASN A 91 1.68 22.90 -18.87
N ASP A 92 1.69 23.28 -20.15
CA ASP A 92 0.57 23.04 -21.07
C ASP A 92 0.24 21.56 -21.19
N VAL A 93 1.28 20.71 -21.14
CA VAL A 93 1.15 19.25 -21.18
C VAL A 93 0.37 18.74 -19.96
N ILE A 94 0.70 19.19 -18.76
CA ILE A 94 0.04 18.80 -17.53
C ILE A 94 -1.45 19.16 -17.63
N ARG A 95 -1.74 20.43 -17.90
CA ARG A 95 -3.14 20.90 -18.04
C ARG A 95 -3.92 20.15 -19.12
N MET A 96 -3.28 19.85 -20.24
CA MET A 96 -3.92 19.15 -21.37
C MET A 96 -4.32 17.72 -21.00
N PHE A 97 -3.46 16.96 -20.31
CA PHE A 97 -3.78 15.59 -19.91
C PHE A 97 -4.74 15.56 -18.73
N GLU A 98 -4.64 16.47 -17.79
CA GLU A 98 -5.63 16.61 -16.72
C GLU A 98 -7.02 16.92 -17.26
N GLN A 99 -7.15 17.77 -18.27
CA GLN A 99 -8.42 18.02 -18.96
C GLN A 99 -8.97 16.79 -19.71
N SER A 100 -8.12 15.83 -20.04
CA SER A 100 -8.56 14.55 -20.62
C SER A 100 -8.85 13.46 -19.57
N GLY A 101 -8.73 13.78 -18.28
CA GLY A 101 -9.03 12.88 -17.17
C GLY A 101 -7.83 12.13 -16.59
N ALA A 102 -6.61 12.32 -17.14
CA ALA A 102 -5.39 11.77 -16.55
C ALA A 102 -4.88 12.67 -15.42
N GLN A 103 -4.29 12.09 -14.39
CA GLN A 103 -3.78 12.80 -13.22
C GLN A 103 -2.26 12.80 -13.22
N PHE A 104 -1.65 13.98 -13.04
CA PHE A 104 -0.21 14.09 -12.84
C PHE A 104 0.22 13.35 -11.56
N GLY A 105 1.32 12.60 -11.65
CA GLY A 105 1.84 11.77 -10.58
C GLY A 105 1.24 10.36 -10.52
N ALA A 106 -0.03 10.18 -10.91
CA ALA A 106 -0.69 8.87 -10.95
C ALA A 106 -0.73 8.28 -12.35
N ASP A 107 -1.38 8.97 -13.30
CA ASP A 107 -1.60 8.45 -14.65
C ASP A 107 -0.50 8.89 -15.63
N PHE A 108 0.17 10.02 -15.38
CA PHE A 108 1.37 10.41 -16.11
C PHE A 108 2.44 10.93 -15.16
N ASN A 109 3.65 10.42 -15.36
CA ASN A 109 4.80 10.65 -14.50
C ASN A 109 6.07 10.27 -15.24
N ALA A 110 7.23 10.40 -14.57
CA ALA A 110 8.47 9.83 -15.02
C ALA A 110 9.31 9.32 -13.84
N LEU A 111 10.35 8.58 -14.12
CA LEU A 111 11.26 8.00 -13.15
C LEU A 111 12.67 7.97 -13.70
N THR A 112 13.62 8.48 -12.96
CA THR A 112 15.06 8.30 -13.22
C THR A 112 15.67 7.33 -12.24
N GLY A 113 16.26 6.25 -12.76
CA GLY A 113 17.04 5.29 -11.99
C GLY A 113 18.54 5.40 -12.30
N TYR A 114 19.26 4.36 -11.90
CA TYR A 114 20.69 4.29 -12.15
C TYR A 114 21.04 4.17 -13.65
N ASP A 115 20.29 3.37 -14.39
CA ASP A 115 20.59 3.02 -15.79
C ASP A 115 19.53 3.46 -16.79
N ARG A 116 18.49 4.14 -16.31
CA ARG A 116 17.32 4.47 -17.14
C ARG A 116 16.61 5.73 -16.72
N THR A 117 15.87 6.31 -17.67
CA THR A 117 14.79 7.26 -17.45
C THR A 117 13.56 6.73 -18.17
N VAL A 118 12.41 6.66 -17.49
CA VAL A 118 11.16 6.14 -18.04
C VAL A 118 10.08 7.19 -17.92
N TYR A 119 9.46 7.57 -19.02
CA TYR A 119 8.29 8.45 -19.08
C TYR A 119 7.05 7.61 -19.28
N GLN A 120 5.98 7.90 -18.57
CA GLN A 120 4.73 7.16 -18.62
C GLN A 120 3.51 8.07 -18.80
N LEU A 121 2.51 7.54 -19.51
CA LEU A 121 1.20 8.15 -19.63
C LEU A 121 0.15 7.07 -19.83
N ASP A 122 -0.89 7.10 -19.01
CA ASP A 122 -2.05 6.23 -19.07
C ASP A 122 -3.27 7.09 -19.43
N LEU A 123 -3.75 6.95 -20.65
CA LEU A 123 -4.93 7.67 -21.16
C LEU A 123 -6.17 6.84 -20.91
N PRO A 124 -7.28 7.45 -20.41
CA PRO A 124 -8.54 6.75 -20.21
C PRO A 124 -9.20 6.27 -21.51
N ASN A 125 -8.74 6.78 -22.65
CA ASN A 125 -9.15 6.37 -24.00
C ASN A 125 -8.20 6.96 -25.04
N ALA A 126 -8.37 6.57 -26.32
CA ALA A 126 -7.51 7.00 -27.41
C ALA A 126 -7.80 8.41 -27.98
N GLN A 127 -8.72 9.20 -27.41
CA GLN A 127 -9.11 10.50 -28.00
C GLN A 127 -7.96 11.51 -28.11
N ASN A 128 -7.01 11.49 -27.16
CA ASN A 128 -5.86 12.39 -27.16
C ASN A 128 -4.56 11.70 -27.55
N ILE A 129 -4.61 10.55 -28.21
CA ILE A 129 -3.42 9.76 -28.55
C ILE A 129 -2.41 10.51 -29.42
N ASP A 130 -2.87 11.30 -30.39
CA ASP A 130 -1.98 12.09 -31.26
C ASP A 130 -1.20 13.15 -30.47
N LYS A 131 -1.84 13.78 -29.49
CA LYS A 131 -1.19 14.74 -28.60
C LYS A 131 -0.17 14.07 -27.69
N ALA A 132 -0.53 12.89 -27.16
CA ALA A 132 0.35 12.09 -26.34
C ALA A 132 1.60 11.65 -27.12
N LEU A 133 1.41 11.09 -28.32
CA LEU A 133 2.54 10.67 -29.17
C LEU A 133 3.42 11.84 -29.60
N LEU A 134 2.83 13.00 -29.84
CA LEU A 134 3.59 14.23 -30.14
C LEU A 134 4.43 14.66 -28.94
N TRP A 135 3.88 14.60 -27.72
CA TRP A 135 4.62 14.88 -26.50
C TRP A 135 5.77 13.90 -26.28
N PHE A 136 5.54 12.60 -26.44
CA PHE A 136 6.62 11.59 -26.35
C PHE A 136 7.69 11.77 -27.44
N ALA A 137 7.30 12.18 -28.64
CA ALA A 137 8.25 12.52 -29.69
C ALA A 137 9.06 13.78 -29.35
N ASP A 138 8.46 14.75 -28.69
CA ASP A 138 9.16 15.93 -28.19
C ASP A 138 10.09 15.59 -27.00
N ILE A 139 9.71 14.69 -26.09
CA ILE A 139 10.63 14.18 -25.07
C ILE A 139 11.85 13.54 -25.74
N ALA A 140 11.61 12.79 -26.81
CA ALA A 140 12.68 12.09 -27.55
C ALA A 140 13.69 13.04 -28.26
N ASP A 141 13.23 14.11 -28.94
CA ASP A 141 14.09 15.00 -29.76
C ASP A 141 13.66 16.47 -29.74
N GLY A 142 12.98 16.95 -28.70
CA GLY A 142 12.40 18.30 -28.75
C GLY A 142 12.28 19.03 -27.41
N LEU A 143 13.01 18.66 -26.36
CA LEU A 143 13.01 19.41 -25.11
C LEU A 143 13.58 20.83 -25.30
N ALA A 144 12.92 21.81 -24.70
CA ALA A 144 13.22 23.22 -24.94
C ALA A 144 14.41 23.76 -24.12
N PHE A 145 14.55 23.38 -22.85
CA PHE A 145 15.54 23.89 -21.89
C PHE A 145 15.51 25.43 -21.77
N ASP A 146 14.31 26.00 -21.62
CA ASP A 146 14.17 27.43 -21.37
C ASP A 146 14.90 27.85 -20.08
N ALA A 147 15.60 28.99 -20.10
CA ALA A 147 16.47 29.41 -19.00
C ALA A 147 15.67 29.73 -17.73
N ASP A 148 14.50 30.33 -17.88
CA ASP A 148 13.65 30.69 -16.73
C ASP A 148 13.02 29.41 -16.12
N GLU A 149 12.60 28.44 -16.95
CA GLU A 149 12.09 27.17 -16.48
C GLU A 149 13.17 26.30 -15.82
N VAL A 150 14.38 26.26 -16.37
CA VAL A 150 15.53 25.58 -15.75
C VAL A 150 15.83 26.17 -14.38
N GLU A 151 15.83 27.50 -14.24
CA GLU A 151 16.11 28.15 -12.94
C GLU A 151 15.02 27.89 -11.92
N LYS A 152 13.77 27.88 -12.32
CA LYS A 152 12.62 27.58 -11.48
C LYS A 152 12.64 26.11 -11.03
N GLU A 153 12.95 25.18 -11.94
CA GLU A 153 12.92 23.74 -11.66
C GLU A 153 14.02 23.32 -10.67
N LYS A 154 15.12 24.04 -10.56
CA LYS A 154 16.10 23.86 -9.47
C LYS A 154 15.43 23.90 -8.10
N GLY A 155 14.47 24.81 -7.89
CA GLY A 155 13.71 24.95 -6.64
C GLY A 155 12.89 23.69 -6.32
N VAL A 156 12.25 23.12 -7.35
CA VAL A 156 11.44 21.90 -7.25
C VAL A 156 12.32 20.68 -6.89
N ILE A 157 13.43 20.48 -7.63
CA ILE A 157 14.38 19.38 -7.37
C ILE A 157 15.00 19.50 -5.99
N LEU A 158 15.38 20.70 -5.55
CA LEU A 158 15.87 20.93 -4.19
C LEU A 158 14.79 20.68 -3.13
N GLY A 159 13.52 20.84 -3.47
CA GLY A 159 12.37 20.43 -2.67
C GLY A 159 12.37 18.92 -2.47
N GLU A 160 12.56 18.15 -3.54
CA GLU A 160 12.64 16.70 -3.51
C GLU A 160 13.84 16.19 -2.69
N PHE A 161 15.00 16.82 -2.78
CA PHE A 161 16.11 16.53 -1.88
C PHE A 161 15.74 16.69 -0.41
N ARG A 162 14.95 17.70 -0.05
CA ARG A 162 14.48 17.88 1.34
C ARG A 162 13.54 16.78 1.78
N ALA A 163 12.70 16.30 0.89
CA ALA A 163 11.74 15.25 1.18
C ALA A 163 12.39 13.86 1.29
N SER A 164 13.37 13.55 0.44
CA SER A 164 13.90 12.18 0.26
C SER A 164 15.31 11.96 0.84
N ARG A 165 16.09 13.01 1.09
CA ARG A 165 17.46 12.90 1.65
C ARG A 165 17.52 13.59 3.01
N THR A 166 17.00 12.88 4.03
CA THR A 166 16.98 13.34 5.42
C THR A 166 18.34 13.18 6.08
N GLU A 167 18.70 14.07 7.01
CA GLU A 167 19.94 13.95 7.82
C GLU A 167 19.86 12.78 8.80
N ASN A 168 18.65 12.46 9.26
CA ASN A 168 18.36 11.36 10.17
C ASN A 168 17.84 10.16 9.37
N MET A 169 18.74 9.35 8.84
CA MET A 169 18.39 8.20 8.01
C MET A 169 17.74 7.09 8.83
N SER A 170 16.66 6.54 8.34
CA SER A 170 16.05 5.33 8.88
C SER A 170 17.03 4.14 8.85
N LEU A 171 16.78 3.10 9.64
CA LEU A 171 17.60 1.89 9.61
C LEU A 171 17.60 1.26 8.20
N GLU A 172 16.48 1.31 7.49
CA GLU A 172 16.37 0.82 6.12
C GLU A 172 17.26 1.61 5.14
N GLN A 173 17.25 2.94 5.23
CA GLN A 173 18.13 3.80 4.41
C GLN A 173 19.61 3.56 4.73
N GLN A 174 19.97 3.42 6.01
CA GLN A 174 21.32 3.08 6.43
C GLN A 174 21.77 1.73 5.88
N PHE A 175 20.88 0.73 5.88
CA PHE A 175 21.16 -0.59 5.35
C PHE A 175 21.30 -0.56 3.81
N TYR A 176 20.42 0.13 3.09
CA TYR A 176 20.54 0.32 1.65
C TYR A 176 21.92 0.89 1.26
N LEU A 177 22.31 2.00 1.90
CA LEU A 177 23.61 2.62 1.67
C LEU A 177 24.78 1.69 2.04
N HIS A 178 24.62 0.87 3.08
CA HIS A 178 25.61 -0.14 3.45
C HIS A 178 25.73 -1.24 2.38
N GLN A 179 24.62 -1.70 1.82
CA GLN A 179 24.63 -2.73 0.77
C GLN A 179 25.29 -2.26 -0.53
N ILE A 180 25.04 -1.02 -0.95
CA ILE A 180 25.63 -0.48 -2.17
C ILE A 180 27.08 0.01 -2.00
N GLN A 181 27.58 0.07 -0.77
CA GLN A 181 28.93 0.55 -0.47
C GLN A 181 30.01 -0.25 -1.25
N GLY A 182 30.89 0.46 -1.95
CA GLY A 182 31.94 -0.12 -2.77
C GLY A 182 31.50 -0.57 -4.17
N THR A 183 30.24 -0.33 -4.51
CA THR A 183 29.73 -0.48 -5.89
C THR A 183 29.65 0.86 -6.59
N SER A 184 29.42 0.87 -7.91
CA SER A 184 29.19 2.10 -8.64
C SER A 184 27.87 2.81 -8.27
N TYR A 185 26.93 2.12 -7.64
CA TYR A 185 25.68 2.71 -7.15
C TYR A 185 25.92 3.76 -6.04
N ALA A 186 26.92 3.53 -5.17
CA ALA A 186 27.22 4.44 -4.06
C ALA A 186 27.60 5.85 -4.52
N ASP A 187 28.20 5.98 -5.71
CA ASP A 187 28.70 7.25 -6.25
C ASP A 187 27.76 7.87 -7.29
N ARG A 188 26.59 7.26 -7.52
CA ARG A 188 25.68 7.58 -8.64
C ARG A 188 24.22 7.74 -8.20
N ASP A 189 23.98 8.41 -7.07
CA ASP A 189 22.59 8.69 -6.64
C ASP A 189 21.82 9.35 -7.80
N PRO A 190 20.66 8.81 -8.22
CA PRO A 190 19.84 9.41 -9.26
C PRO A 190 19.42 10.86 -9.01
N LEU A 191 19.18 11.25 -7.77
CA LEU A 191 18.95 12.67 -7.43
C LEU A 191 20.19 13.54 -7.67
N GLY A 192 21.38 12.97 -7.66
CA GLY A 192 22.63 13.65 -7.88
C GLY A 192 23.16 14.46 -6.71
N SER A 193 23.66 15.65 -6.97
CA SER A 193 24.27 16.56 -5.99
C SER A 193 23.55 17.90 -6.01
N ARG A 194 23.22 18.41 -4.82
CA ARG A 194 22.56 19.73 -4.65
C ARG A 194 23.36 20.86 -5.32
N GLU A 195 24.69 20.82 -5.18
CA GLU A 195 25.61 21.83 -5.73
C GLU A 195 25.60 21.79 -7.26
N LEU A 196 25.58 20.58 -7.86
CA LEU A 196 25.62 20.42 -9.31
C LEU A 196 24.24 20.70 -9.93
N VAL A 197 23.15 20.37 -9.28
CA VAL A 197 21.79 20.77 -9.69
C VAL A 197 21.67 22.31 -9.68
N GLN A 198 22.17 22.99 -8.65
CA GLN A 198 22.19 24.46 -8.61
C GLN A 198 23.07 25.08 -9.69
N ALA A 199 24.17 24.43 -10.04
CA ALA A 199 25.11 24.90 -11.07
C ALA A 199 24.69 24.55 -12.51
N ALA A 200 23.69 23.70 -12.71
CA ALA A 200 23.22 23.27 -14.01
C ALA A 200 22.76 24.46 -14.86
N THR A 201 23.06 24.40 -16.15
CA THR A 201 22.68 25.44 -17.14
C THR A 201 21.92 24.79 -18.30
N PRO A 202 21.08 25.55 -19.04
CA PRO A 202 20.42 25.05 -20.23
C PRO A 202 21.38 24.33 -21.22
N ASP A 203 22.53 24.93 -21.47
CA ASP A 203 23.52 24.34 -22.39
C ASP A 203 24.12 23.03 -21.87
N SER A 204 24.39 22.94 -20.56
CA SER A 204 24.95 21.73 -19.96
C SER A 204 23.96 20.57 -19.93
N LEU A 205 22.69 20.83 -19.62
CA LEU A 205 21.59 19.85 -19.66
C LEU A 205 21.35 19.40 -21.11
N LYS A 206 21.28 20.35 -22.04
CA LYS A 206 21.10 20.05 -23.46
C LYS A 206 22.22 19.18 -24.04
N ALA A 207 23.47 19.38 -23.61
CA ALA A 207 24.59 18.55 -24.03
C ALA A 207 24.43 17.08 -23.59
N PHE A 208 24.01 16.83 -22.34
CA PHE A 208 23.70 15.49 -21.83
C PHE A 208 22.51 14.88 -22.59
N TYR A 209 21.43 15.65 -22.76
CA TYR A 209 20.26 15.21 -23.51
C TYR A 209 20.60 14.76 -24.91
N GLN A 210 21.34 15.56 -25.69
CA GLN A 210 21.76 15.22 -27.05
C GLN A 210 22.66 13.98 -27.12
N GLN A 211 23.43 13.71 -26.09
CA GLN A 211 24.30 12.54 -26.00
C GLN A 211 23.51 11.26 -25.75
N TRP A 212 22.48 11.32 -24.93
CA TRP A 212 21.85 10.11 -24.42
C TRP A 212 20.43 9.87 -24.97
N TYR A 213 19.70 10.91 -25.41
CA TYR A 213 18.38 10.75 -26.00
C TYR A 213 18.52 10.50 -27.52
N GLN A 214 18.80 9.25 -27.84
CA GLN A 214 19.01 8.78 -29.20
C GLN A 214 18.15 7.54 -29.47
N PRO A 215 17.56 7.36 -30.66
CA PRO A 215 16.58 6.31 -30.91
C PRO A 215 17.11 4.89 -30.65
N GLN A 216 18.39 4.61 -30.91
CA GLN A 216 19.00 3.30 -30.61
C GLN A 216 19.22 3.05 -29.11
N LEU A 217 19.03 4.05 -28.25
CA LEU A 217 19.11 3.98 -26.81
C LEU A 217 17.73 4.05 -26.16
N ALA A 218 16.66 3.94 -26.95
CA ALA A 218 15.30 4.07 -26.43
C ALA A 218 14.42 2.90 -26.86
N GLU A 219 13.44 2.61 -26.03
CA GLU A 219 12.40 1.62 -26.29
C GLU A 219 11.03 2.25 -26.02
N LEU A 220 10.10 2.10 -26.96
CA LEU A 220 8.74 2.64 -26.85
C LEU A 220 7.75 1.49 -26.63
N VAL A 221 6.95 1.57 -25.59
CA VAL A 221 5.90 0.60 -25.29
C VAL A 221 4.55 1.25 -25.47
N ILE A 222 3.64 0.63 -26.22
CA ILE A 222 2.24 1.07 -26.37
C ILE A 222 1.33 -0.14 -26.17
N THR A 223 0.37 -0.02 -25.25
CA THR A 223 -0.61 -1.05 -24.95
C THR A 223 -2.02 -0.47 -24.95
N GLY A 224 -3.04 -1.26 -25.28
CA GLY A 224 -4.43 -0.82 -25.19
C GLY A 224 -5.21 -0.86 -26.49
N ASN A 225 -6.24 -0.01 -26.60
CA ASN A 225 -7.23 -0.06 -27.66
C ASN A 225 -6.73 0.53 -29.00
N PHE A 226 -6.11 -0.29 -29.78
CA PHE A 226 -5.69 0.03 -31.15
C PHE A 226 -5.47 -1.26 -31.97
N THR A 227 -5.50 -1.16 -33.30
CA THR A 227 -5.04 -2.27 -34.15
C THR A 227 -3.52 -2.25 -34.29
N LEU A 228 -2.94 -3.40 -34.62
CA LEU A 228 -1.48 -3.47 -34.83
C LEU A 228 -1.01 -2.49 -35.90
N GLU A 229 -1.76 -2.35 -37.01
CA GLU A 229 -1.46 -1.40 -38.10
C GLU A 229 -1.49 0.05 -37.59
N GLN A 230 -2.48 0.40 -36.75
CA GLN A 230 -2.55 1.75 -36.16
C GLN A 230 -1.33 2.02 -35.27
N GLY A 231 -0.97 1.07 -34.38
CA GLY A 231 0.20 1.21 -33.52
C GLY A 231 1.51 1.37 -34.33
N GLN A 232 1.70 0.57 -35.36
CA GLN A 232 2.86 0.68 -36.27
C GLN A 232 2.87 2.04 -36.98
N GLN A 233 1.73 2.51 -37.46
CA GLN A 233 1.60 3.79 -38.15
C GLN A 233 1.88 4.97 -37.19
N TRP A 234 1.45 4.91 -35.94
CA TRP A 234 1.77 5.91 -34.92
C TRP A 234 3.28 5.99 -34.71
N VAL A 235 3.95 4.85 -34.50
CA VAL A 235 5.41 4.84 -34.31
C VAL A 235 6.13 5.38 -35.52
N GLU A 236 5.77 5.02 -36.75
CA GLU A 236 6.38 5.51 -37.97
C GLU A 236 6.17 7.03 -38.09
N ASN A 237 4.94 7.53 -37.88
CA ASN A 237 4.61 8.94 -38.08
C ASN A 237 5.34 9.87 -37.11
N TYR A 238 5.44 9.48 -35.83
CA TYR A 238 5.96 10.37 -34.78
C TYR A 238 7.45 10.17 -34.50
N PHE A 239 8.03 8.98 -34.74
CA PHE A 239 9.39 8.68 -34.30
C PHE A 239 10.38 8.36 -35.43
N SER A 240 9.94 8.17 -36.66
CA SER A 240 10.86 7.85 -37.78
C SER A 240 11.84 8.96 -38.11
N SER A 241 11.48 10.22 -37.87
CA SER A 241 12.34 11.39 -38.10
C SER A 241 13.39 11.60 -37.00
N TRP A 242 13.31 10.90 -35.87
CA TRP A 242 14.30 10.99 -34.80
C TRP A 242 15.65 10.46 -35.27
N LYS A 243 16.66 11.31 -35.20
CA LYS A 243 17.96 11.02 -35.84
C LYS A 243 18.79 10.06 -34.98
N LYS A 244 19.25 8.99 -35.63
CA LYS A 244 20.20 8.06 -35.03
C LYS A 244 21.51 8.78 -34.69
N GLY A 245 21.98 8.59 -33.46
CA GLY A 245 23.27 9.08 -33.01
C GLY A 245 24.35 8.00 -33.07
N THR A 246 25.46 8.25 -32.37
CA THR A 246 26.66 7.38 -32.37
C THR A 246 26.93 6.73 -31.01
N THR A 247 26.14 7.07 -29.96
CA THR A 247 26.31 6.49 -28.61
C THR A 247 25.86 5.04 -28.62
N GLU A 248 26.67 4.17 -28.06
CA GLU A 248 26.36 2.75 -27.91
C GLU A 248 25.47 2.51 -26.68
N LYS A 249 24.63 1.46 -26.73
CA LYS A 249 23.77 1.06 -25.61
C LYS A 249 24.67 0.65 -24.42
N PRO A 250 24.45 1.21 -23.22
CA PRO A 250 25.22 0.85 -22.04
C PRO A 250 25.05 -0.64 -21.68
N ALA A 251 26.08 -1.23 -21.06
CA ALA A 251 25.98 -2.57 -20.51
C ALA A 251 25.06 -2.59 -19.27
N SER A 252 24.42 -3.73 -19.01
CA SER A 252 23.65 -3.94 -17.80
C SER A 252 24.51 -3.76 -16.53
N ILE A 253 23.95 -3.14 -15.51
CA ILE A 253 24.61 -2.86 -14.23
C ILE A 253 24.26 -3.90 -13.14
N TYR A 254 23.26 -4.74 -13.34
CA TYR A 254 22.68 -5.65 -12.33
C TYR A 254 23.53 -6.91 -12.02
N HIS A 255 24.82 -6.84 -12.24
CA HIS A 255 25.75 -7.93 -11.97
C HIS A 255 26.77 -7.60 -10.87
N GLN A 256 26.68 -6.41 -10.28
CA GLN A 256 27.61 -5.99 -9.23
C GLN A 256 27.33 -6.73 -7.92
N ALA A 257 28.39 -7.21 -7.25
CA ALA A 257 28.25 -7.81 -5.95
C ALA A 257 28.01 -6.73 -4.89
N LEU A 258 26.91 -6.87 -4.16
CA LEU A 258 26.57 -5.99 -3.06
C LEU A 258 27.35 -6.34 -1.79
N ASN A 259 27.46 -5.39 -0.85
CA ASN A 259 28.10 -5.60 0.43
C ASN A 259 27.17 -6.39 1.37
N ASN A 260 27.50 -7.63 1.61
CA ASN A 260 26.79 -8.54 2.50
C ASN A 260 27.44 -8.64 3.89
N GLN A 261 28.01 -7.55 4.41
CA GLN A 261 28.52 -7.48 5.78
C GLN A 261 27.41 -7.12 6.77
N ASP A 262 27.60 -7.53 8.03
CA ASP A 262 26.64 -7.16 9.10
C ASP A 262 26.61 -5.65 9.33
N LEU A 263 25.43 -5.15 9.65
CA LEU A 263 25.21 -3.77 10.06
C LEU A 263 24.66 -3.72 11.49
N VAL A 264 25.29 -2.94 12.35
CA VAL A 264 24.77 -2.58 13.68
C VAL A 264 24.67 -1.06 13.70
N ALA A 265 23.48 -0.52 13.65
CA ALA A 265 23.24 0.89 13.44
C ALA A 265 22.13 1.44 14.36
N PRO A 266 22.19 2.72 14.75
CA PRO A 266 21.16 3.32 15.57
C PRO A 266 19.85 3.45 14.78
N VAL A 267 18.73 3.24 15.47
CA VAL A 267 17.41 3.60 14.96
C VAL A 267 17.14 5.08 15.19
N THR A 268 16.33 5.70 14.32
CA THR A 268 15.92 7.10 14.49
C THR A 268 14.78 7.24 15.48
N ALA A 269 14.50 8.48 15.90
CA ALA A 269 13.35 8.77 16.74
C ALA A 269 12.04 8.38 16.02
N GLY A 270 11.24 7.54 16.65
CA GLY A 270 10.02 6.98 16.08
C GLY A 270 10.17 5.57 15.52
N GLU A 271 11.38 5.05 15.38
CA GLU A 271 11.64 3.66 15.03
C GLU A 271 11.86 2.78 16.26
N SER A 272 11.43 1.55 16.17
CA SER A 272 11.70 0.53 17.17
C SER A 272 13.03 -0.18 16.89
N PRO A 273 13.82 -0.56 17.92
CA PRO A 273 14.90 -1.51 17.76
C PRO A 273 14.44 -2.76 17.02
N SER A 274 15.31 -3.36 16.23
CA SER A 274 14.96 -4.54 15.45
C SER A 274 16.12 -5.51 15.30
N LEU A 275 15.78 -6.73 14.94
CA LEU A 275 16.71 -7.76 14.53
C LEU A 275 16.25 -8.30 13.18
N THR A 276 17.08 -8.13 12.16
CA THR A 276 16.79 -8.59 10.81
C THR A 276 17.88 -9.55 10.33
N LEU A 277 17.47 -10.69 9.80
CA LEU A 277 18.32 -11.67 9.16
C LEU A 277 18.02 -11.68 7.67
N ILE A 278 19.04 -11.55 6.84
CA ILE A 278 18.92 -11.43 5.40
C ILE A 278 19.70 -12.55 4.72
N PHE A 279 18.99 -13.38 3.96
CA PHE A 279 19.55 -14.55 3.27
C PHE A 279 19.61 -14.27 1.77
N PRO A 280 20.83 -14.25 1.15
CA PRO A 280 20.94 -14.07 -0.30
C PRO A 280 20.29 -15.22 -1.07
N GLN A 281 19.50 -14.88 -2.11
CA GLN A 281 18.81 -15.83 -2.98
C GLN A 281 19.29 -15.77 -4.45
N GLY A 282 20.19 -14.86 -4.78
CA GLY A 282 20.75 -14.69 -6.12
C GLY A 282 20.04 -13.62 -6.94
N SER A 283 19.93 -13.84 -8.26
CA SER A 283 19.37 -12.84 -9.18
C SER A 283 17.86 -12.70 -9.04
N ALA A 284 17.36 -11.46 -9.13
CA ALA A 284 15.93 -11.16 -9.23
C ALA A 284 15.34 -11.52 -10.62
N ALA A 285 16.17 -11.61 -11.65
CA ALA A 285 15.74 -11.88 -13.02
C ALA A 285 15.27 -13.34 -13.21
N ILE A 286 13.99 -13.52 -13.54
CA ILE A 286 13.41 -14.82 -13.87
C ILE A 286 13.57 -15.05 -15.39
N LYS A 287 14.57 -15.80 -15.78
CA LYS A 287 14.96 -16.00 -17.20
C LYS A 287 14.52 -17.34 -17.78
N ASP A 288 14.33 -18.32 -16.93
CA ASP A 288 14.03 -19.69 -17.32
C ASP A 288 13.15 -20.39 -16.27
N TYR A 289 12.76 -21.59 -16.60
CA TYR A 289 11.91 -22.43 -15.75
C TYR A 289 12.56 -22.71 -14.37
N ALA A 290 13.87 -22.88 -14.33
CA ALA A 290 14.58 -23.19 -13.07
C ALA A 290 14.53 -22.00 -12.10
N SER A 291 14.82 -20.79 -12.57
CA SER A 291 14.74 -19.55 -11.78
C SER A 291 13.31 -19.24 -11.33
N GLN A 292 12.30 -19.55 -12.16
CA GLN A 292 10.90 -19.40 -11.79
C GLN A 292 10.48 -20.39 -10.68
N GLN A 293 10.90 -21.65 -10.79
CA GLN A 293 10.63 -22.65 -9.75
C GLN A 293 11.33 -22.33 -8.43
N GLU A 294 12.52 -21.73 -8.50
CA GLU A 294 13.25 -21.29 -7.32
C GLU A 294 12.54 -20.12 -6.63
N PHE A 295 12.11 -19.14 -7.42
CA PHE A 295 11.31 -18.02 -6.92
C PHE A 295 10.06 -18.49 -6.16
N TRP A 296 9.30 -19.43 -6.70
CA TRP A 296 8.12 -19.97 -6.02
C TRP A 296 8.46 -20.77 -4.76
N ARG A 297 9.60 -21.46 -4.72
CA ARG A 297 10.06 -22.13 -3.48
C ARG A 297 10.44 -21.14 -2.40
N ASP A 298 11.10 -20.05 -2.77
CA ASP A 298 11.42 -18.96 -1.85
C ASP A 298 10.14 -18.34 -1.29
N ASP A 299 9.18 -17.98 -2.16
CA ASP A 299 7.91 -17.38 -1.75
C ASP A 299 7.11 -18.30 -0.80
N VAL A 300 6.98 -19.59 -1.13
CA VAL A 300 6.34 -20.56 -0.22
C VAL A 300 7.10 -20.66 1.11
N GLY A 301 8.42 -20.69 1.08
CA GLY A 301 9.27 -20.71 2.27
C GLY A 301 9.07 -19.48 3.16
N GLU A 302 9.01 -18.30 2.57
CA GLU A 302 8.78 -17.01 3.26
C GLU A 302 7.41 -16.95 3.93
N GLN A 303 6.35 -17.36 3.24
CA GLN A 303 5.00 -17.41 3.81
C GLN A 303 4.92 -18.40 4.99
N LEU A 304 5.58 -19.55 4.89
CA LEU A 304 5.65 -20.53 5.98
C LEU A 304 6.47 -20.01 7.18
N LEU A 305 7.61 -19.35 6.91
CA LEU A 305 8.44 -18.70 7.94
C LEU A 305 7.63 -17.63 8.68
N HIS A 306 6.96 -16.75 7.93
CA HIS A 306 6.12 -15.71 8.53
C HIS A 306 5.02 -16.31 9.42
N THR A 307 4.29 -17.29 8.91
CA THR A 307 3.19 -17.95 9.64
C THR A 307 3.68 -18.60 10.94
N ARG A 308 4.81 -19.31 10.88
CA ARG A 308 5.39 -19.99 12.03
C ARG A 308 5.92 -19.00 13.08
N LEU A 309 6.55 -17.91 12.65
CA LEU A 309 7.04 -16.86 13.54
C LEU A 309 5.89 -16.17 14.24
N VAL A 310 4.85 -15.73 13.51
CA VAL A 310 3.65 -15.12 14.12
C VAL A 310 3.03 -16.05 15.18
N ALA A 311 2.90 -17.33 14.87
CA ALA A 311 2.34 -18.31 15.82
C ALA A 311 3.22 -18.45 17.08
N ALA A 312 4.55 -18.56 16.92
CA ALA A 312 5.47 -18.71 18.05
C ALA A 312 5.42 -17.50 18.99
N PHE A 313 5.42 -16.28 18.45
CA PHE A 313 5.36 -15.04 19.25
C PHE A 313 4.00 -14.86 19.94
N ASN A 314 2.91 -15.24 19.27
CA ASN A 314 1.57 -15.23 19.88
C ASN A 314 1.45 -16.27 20.99
N ASP A 315 1.94 -17.52 20.80
CA ASP A 315 1.91 -18.58 21.81
C ASP A 315 2.71 -18.19 23.06
N ALA A 316 3.84 -17.53 22.87
CA ALA A 316 4.67 -17.05 23.96
C ALA A 316 4.13 -15.75 24.61
N ALA A 317 3.05 -15.16 24.09
CA ALA A 317 2.58 -13.82 24.46
C ALA A 317 3.70 -12.78 24.49
N GLN A 318 4.67 -12.90 23.55
CA GLN A 318 5.83 -12.03 23.48
C GLN A 318 5.47 -10.75 22.72
N ALA A 319 5.58 -9.61 23.39
CA ALA A 319 5.34 -8.30 22.78
C ALA A 319 6.41 -7.97 21.73
N ILE A 320 5.93 -7.59 20.54
CA ILE A 320 6.76 -7.13 19.39
C ILE A 320 6.09 -5.93 18.76
N THR A 321 6.86 -5.11 18.05
CA THR A 321 6.33 -3.94 17.31
C THR A 321 6.07 -4.25 15.83
N GLY A 322 6.56 -5.37 15.35
CA GLY A 322 6.33 -5.90 14.00
C GLY A 322 7.10 -7.18 13.76
N ILE A 323 6.59 -8.03 12.87
CA ILE A 323 7.26 -9.26 12.44
C ILE A 323 6.90 -9.54 10.99
N TYR A 324 7.88 -9.88 10.18
CA TYR A 324 7.67 -10.28 8.78
C TYR A 324 8.80 -11.17 8.28
N ALA A 325 8.45 -12.05 7.35
CA ALA A 325 9.38 -12.77 6.49
C ALA A 325 8.89 -12.56 5.05
N THR A 326 9.74 -12.01 4.19
CA THR A 326 9.37 -11.61 2.83
C THR A 326 10.60 -11.56 1.93
N HIS A 327 10.39 -11.57 0.62
CA HIS A 327 11.43 -11.26 -0.32
C HIS A 327 11.78 -9.76 -0.28
N TYR A 328 13.04 -9.47 -0.54
CA TYR A 328 13.59 -8.14 -0.68
C TYR A 328 14.47 -8.10 -1.91
N GLU A 329 14.26 -7.12 -2.77
CA GLU A 329 15.02 -6.95 -4.00
C GLU A 329 15.78 -5.62 -3.98
N ILE A 330 17.06 -5.67 -4.29
CA ILE A 330 17.91 -4.51 -4.41
C ILE A 330 18.87 -4.70 -5.59
N GLU A 331 18.89 -3.75 -6.51
CA GLU A 331 19.79 -3.69 -7.67
C GLU A 331 19.94 -5.05 -8.39
N GLY A 332 18.79 -5.71 -8.64
CA GLY A 332 18.72 -6.99 -9.35
C GLY A 332 19.16 -8.21 -8.55
N GLN A 333 19.44 -8.06 -7.28
CA GLN A 333 19.69 -9.16 -6.34
C GLN A 333 18.48 -9.40 -5.46
N ARG A 334 18.13 -10.67 -5.23
CA ARG A 334 17.00 -11.09 -4.40
C ARG A 334 17.49 -11.68 -3.08
N TYR A 335 16.77 -11.38 -2.02
CA TYR A 335 17.02 -11.81 -0.65
C TYR A 335 15.72 -12.23 0.03
N THR A 336 15.79 -13.19 0.95
CA THR A 336 14.76 -13.38 1.97
C THR A 336 15.13 -12.58 3.20
N LEU A 337 14.23 -11.72 3.63
CA LEU A 337 14.36 -10.85 4.79
C LEU A 337 13.44 -11.34 5.90
N ILE A 338 13.99 -11.63 7.08
CA ILE A 338 13.25 -11.99 8.30
C ILE A 338 13.51 -10.91 9.34
N SER A 339 12.49 -10.17 9.75
CA SER A 339 12.65 -9.04 10.67
C SER A 339 11.66 -9.09 11.82
N VAL A 340 12.13 -8.74 13.01
CA VAL A 340 11.31 -8.55 14.22
C VAL A 340 11.69 -7.24 14.88
N GLY A 341 10.70 -6.37 15.08
CA GLY A 341 10.81 -5.13 15.83
C GLY A 341 10.33 -5.31 17.28
N PHE A 342 10.96 -4.64 18.24
CA PHE A 342 10.65 -4.81 19.66
C PHE A 342 11.15 -3.61 20.50
N ALA A 343 10.81 -3.58 21.78
CA ALA A 343 11.45 -2.66 22.72
C ALA A 343 12.82 -3.18 23.17
N ALA A 344 13.74 -2.28 23.45
CA ALA A 344 15.10 -2.62 23.86
C ALA A 344 15.16 -3.63 25.02
N GLU A 345 14.23 -3.51 25.97
CA GLU A 345 14.13 -4.40 27.15
C GLU A 345 13.68 -5.83 26.79
N GLN A 346 13.10 -6.03 25.61
CA GLN A 346 12.64 -7.33 25.13
C GLN A 346 13.67 -8.06 24.26
N ARG A 347 14.76 -7.39 23.85
CA ARG A 347 15.75 -7.90 22.90
C ARG A 347 16.18 -9.35 23.17
N GLU A 348 16.59 -9.68 24.38
CA GLU A 348 17.09 -11.03 24.69
C GLU A 348 16.00 -12.11 24.49
N LYS A 349 14.79 -11.84 24.92
CA LYS A 349 13.66 -12.79 24.78
C LYS A 349 13.22 -12.93 23.33
N VAL A 350 13.09 -11.81 22.62
CA VAL A 350 12.70 -11.79 21.21
C VAL A 350 13.74 -12.51 20.36
N GLN A 351 15.03 -12.22 20.60
CA GLN A 351 16.12 -12.88 19.90
C GLN A 351 16.11 -14.40 20.16
N ALA A 352 16.03 -14.82 21.42
CA ALA A 352 16.02 -16.25 21.76
C ALA A 352 14.87 -16.97 21.07
N LEU A 353 13.65 -16.42 21.11
CA LEU A 353 12.46 -17.01 20.47
C LEU A 353 12.58 -17.02 18.94
N LEU A 354 13.10 -15.95 18.34
CA LEU A 354 13.34 -15.89 16.88
C LEU A 354 14.29 -17.00 16.45
N LEU A 355 15.46 -17.09 17.09
CA LEU A 355 16.51 -18.06 16.72
C LEU A 355 16.06 -19.51 16.97
N GLU A 356 15.36 -19.77 18.07
CA GLU A 356 14.77 -21.08 18.36
C GLU A 356 13.75 -21.49 17.29
N THR A 357 12.85 -20.56 16.90
CA THR A 357 11.84 -20.82 15.87
C THR A 357 12.48 -21.12 14.52
N LEU A 358 13.49 -20.33 14.11
CA LEU A 358 14.23 -20.57 12.87
C LEU A 358 15.01 -21.89 12.91
N ALA A 359 15.65 -22.23 14.02
CA ALA A 359 16.32 -23.51 14.21
C ALA A 359 15.34 -24.70 14.15
N SER A 360 14.16 -24.56 14.74
CA SER A 360 13.06 -25.54 14.65
C SER A 360 12.64 -25.78 13.20
N MET A 361 12.46 -24.70 12.42
CA MET A 361 12.11 -24.83 11.00
C MET A 361 13.23 -25.44 10.15
N ARG A 362 14.48 -25.08 10.44
CA ARG A 362 15.63 -25.67 9.76
C ARG A 362 15.73 -27.19 9.99
N ASP A 363 15.53 -27.63 11.24
CA ASP A 363 15.82 -29.01 11.63
C ASP A 363 14.64 -29.97 11.41
N TYR A 364 13.43 -29.48 11.57
CA TYR A 364 12.20 -30.28 11.47
C TYR A 364 11.32 -29.89 10.29
N GLY A 365 11.52 -28.71 9.68
CA GLY A 365 10.74 -28.21 8.56
C GLY A 365 9.32 -27.82 8.95
N VAL A 366 8.44 -27.89 7.97
CA VAL A 366 7.01 -27.62 8.08
C VAL A 366 6.19 -28.88 7.96
N THR A 367 4.99 -28.86 8.54
CA THR A 367 4.06 -29.98 8.46
C THR A 367 3.32 -29.96 7.12
N LYS A 368 2.71 -31.10 6.76
CA LYS A 368 1.86 -31.15 5.58
C LYS A 368 0.71 -30.16 5.65
N ASN A 369 0.12 -29.99 6.83
CA ASN A 369 -1.01 -29.09 7.02
C ASN A 369 -0.64 -27.61 6.79
N GLU A 370 0.50 -27.17 7.32
CA GLU A 370 1.01 -25.81 7.08
C GLU A 370 1.24 -25.56 5.57
N LEU A 371 1.89 -26.50 4.90
CA LEU A 371 2.12 -26.40 3.46
C LEU A 371 0.82 -26.41 2.66
N ASP A 372 -0.14 -27.28 3.00
CA ASP A 372 -1.42 -27.36 2.29
C ASP A 372 -2.22 -26.05 2.37
N ILE A 373 -2.11 -25.29 3.48
CA ILE A 373 -2.71 -23.95 3.65
C ILE A 373 -2.10 -22.98 2.63
N ILE A 374 -0.78 -22.90 2.54
CA ILE A 374 -0.10 -21.99 1.59
C ILE A 374 -0.38 -22.42 0.14
N MET A 375 -0.26 -23.70 -0.16
CA MET A 375 -0.49 -24.23 -1.50
C MET A 375 -1.94 -24.11 -1.98
N ARG A 376 -2.89 -23.81 -1.10
CA ARG A 376 -4.27 -23.47 -1.48
C ARG A 376 -4.29 -22.20 -2.33
N GLY A 377 -3.63 -21.14 -1.92
CA GLY A 377 -3.54 -19.89 -2.67
C GLY A 377 -2.96 -20.11 -4.09
N TYR A 378 -1.93 -20.95 -4.21
CA TYR A 378 -1.35 -21.32 -5.52
C TYR A 378 -2.34 -22.04 -6.42
N ARG A 379 -3.16 -22.97 -5.87
CA ARG A 379 -4.20 -23.69 -6.62
C ARG A 379 -5.33 -22.75 -7.04
N GLU A 380 -5.71 -21.82 -6.20
CA GLU A 380 -6.72 -20.80 -6.52
C GLU A 380 -6.22 -19.88 -7.61
N HIS A 381 -4.99 -19.35 -7.49
CA HIS A 381 -4.35 -18.59 -8.56
C HIS A 381 -4.31 -19.35 -9.89
N LEU A 382 -3.95 -20.64 -9.87
CA LEU A 382 -3.96 -21.48 -11.06
C LEU A 382 -5.38 -21.59 -11.67
N THR A 383 -6.41 -21.69 -10.82
CA THR A 383 -7.80 -21.82 -11.26
C THR A 383 -8.28 -20.57 -12.00
N PHE A 384 -7.92 -19.39 -11.52
CA PHE A 384 -8.39 -18.11 -12.06
C PHE A 384 -7.37 -17.40 -12.97
N LEU A 385 -6.23 -18.03 -13.21
CA LEU A 385 -5.09 -17.43 -13.92
C LEU A 385 -5.48 -16.81 -15.28
N GLN A 386 -6.32 -17.50 -16.07
CA GLN A 386 -6.73 -17.00 -17.39
C GLN A 386 -7.56 -15.72 -17.26
N GLU A 387 -8.51 -15.70 -16.34
CA GLU A 387 -9.38 -14.56 -16.09
C GLU A 387 -8.58 -13.37 -15.54
N ASP A 388 -7.68 -13.63 -14.59
CA ASP A 388 -6.80 -12.61 -14.01
C ASP A 388 -5.90 -11.95 -15.08
N ARG A 389 -5.41 -12.75 -16.02
CA ARG A 389 -4.62 -12.28 -17.17
C ARG A 389 -5.45 -11.46 -18.16
N GLU A 390 -6.69 -11.85 -18.40
CA GLU A 390 -7.63 -11.11 -19.27
C GLU A 390 -8.13 -9.83 -18.62
N ALA A 391 -8.13 -9.77 -17.28
CA ALA A 391 -8.50 -8.57 -16.52
C ALA A 391 -7.36 -7.56 -16.33
N MET A 392 -6.14 -7.88 -16.78
CA MET A 392 -5.00 -6.94 -16.68
C MET A 392 -5.26 -5.69 -17.52
N THR A 393 -5.02 -4.52 -16.90
CA THR A 393 -5.15 -3.23 -17.59
C THR A 393 -4.00 -2.98 -18.56
N PRO A 394 -4.19 -2.11 -19.59
CA PRO A 394 -3.12 -1.67 -20.47
C PRO A 394 -1.89 -1.13 -19.71
N ALA A 395 -2.11 -0.36 -18.63
CA ALA A 395 -1.04 0.13 -17.76
C ALA A 395 -0.24 -1.02 -17.12
N SER A 396 -0.92 -2.08 -16.65
CA SER A 396 -0.27 -3.26 -16.08
C SER A 396 0.60 -3.99 -17.11
N HIS A 397 0.11 -4.14 -18.34
CA HIS A 397 0.89 -4.72 -19.44
C HIS A 397 2.11 -3.87 -19.78
N ALA A 398 1.95 -2.53 -19.85
CA ALA A 398 3.05 -1.62 -20.13
C ALA A 398 4.15 -1.68 -19.05
N ASN A 399 3.75 -1.71 -17.76
CA ASN A 399 4.69 -1.81 -16.63
C ASN A 399 5.41 -3.17 -16.61
N GLN A 400 4.70 -4.27 -16.92
CA GLN A 400 5.31 -5.59 -17.06
C GLN A 400 6.35 -5.60 -18.19
N LYS A 401 6.11 -4.86 -19.29
CA LYS A 401 7.07 -4.74 -20.38
C LYS A 401 8.29 -3.93 -19.97
N VAL A 402 8.12 -2.84 -19.25
CA VAL A 402 9.25 -2.07 -18.70
C VAL A 402 10.11 -2.95 -17.78
N TYR A 403 9.52 -3.72 -16.90
CA TYR A 403 10.24 -4.68 -16.06
C TYR A 403 11.01 -5.73 -16.90
N SER A 404 10.39 -6.24 -17.95
CA SER A 404 11.01 -7.16 -18.92
C SER A 404 12.23 -6.53 -19.60
N ILE A 405 12.19 -5.24 -19.94
CA ILE A 405 13.32 -4.51 -20.54
C ILE A 405 14.44 -4.33 -19.51
N VAL A 406 14.13 -3.96 -18.28
CA VAL A 406 15.10 -3.75 -17.19
C VAL A 406 15.96 -4.99 -16.95
N PHE A 407 15.32 -6.15 -16.82
CA PHE A 407 15.98 -7.41 -16.46
C PHE A 407 16.34 -8.31 -17.64
N ASP A 408 16.05 -7.87 -18.88
CA ASP A 408 16.20 -8.70 -20.07
C ASP A 408 15.54 -10.08 -19.91
N THR A 409 14.27 -10.08 -19.51
CA THR A 409 13.48 -11.28 -19.24
C THR A 409 12.28 -11.36 -20.18
N PRO A 410 11.86 -12.56 -20.62
CA PRO A 410 10.65 -12.70 -21.44
C PRO A 410 9.39 -12.47 -20.61
N ILE A 411 8.37 -11.83 -21.20
CA ILE A 411 7.02 -11.90 -20.67
C ILE A 411 6.47 -13.27 -21.07
N GLN A 412 6.22 -14.12 -20.07
CA GLN A 412 5.83 -15.51 -20.31
C GLN A 412 4.39 -15.63 -20.81
N ALA A 413 4.17 -16.45 -21.83
CA ALA A 413 2.83 -16.78 -22.32
C ALA A 413 1.98 -17.44 -21.22
N THR A 414 0.69 -17.10 -21.16
CA THR A 414 -0.24 -17.58 -20.12
C THR A 414 -0.30 -19.10 -20.03
N LEU A 415 -0.36 -19.79 -21.16
CA LEU A 415 -0.39 -21.29 -21.19
C LEU A 415 0.92 -21.90 -20.69
N ASP A 416 2.07 -21.27 -20.98
CA ASP A 416 3.37 -21.75 -20.49
C ASP A 416 3.51 -21.51 -18.99
N TYR A 417 3.06 -20.35 -18.49
CA TYR A 417 2.97 -20.07 -17.07
C TYR A 417 2.04 -21.03 -16.33
N GLN A 418 0.86 -21.30 -16.89
CA GLN A 418 -0.10 -22.26 -16.34
C GLN A 418 0.51 -23.67 -16.23
N ALA A 419 1.23 -24.11 -17.27
CA ALA A 419 1.92 -25.41 -17.25
C ALA A 419 3.03 -25.41 -16.18
N SER A 420 3.84 -24.34 -16.11
CA SER A 420 4.91 -24.20 -15.10
C SER A 420 4.37 -24.24 -13.67
N LEU A 421 3.28 -23.51 -13.42
CA LEU A 421 2.63 -23.44 -12.12
C LEU A 421 1.98 -24.78 -11.73
N THR A 422 1.38 -25.48 -12.70
CA THR A 422 0.82 -26.82 -12.48
C THR A 422 1.90 -27.81 -12.06
N GLU A 423 3.06 -27.79 -12.74
CA GLU A 423 4.22 -28.64 -12.41
C GLU A 423 4.77 -28.29 -11.02
N PHE A 424 4.86 -26.99 -10.69
CA PHE A 424 5.27 -26.55 -9.34
C PHE A 424 4.35 -27.08 -8.26
N ILE A 425 3.03 -26.86 -8.38
CA ILE A 425 2.03 -27.32 -7.41
C ILE A 425 2.10 -28.83 -7.22
N ALA A 426 2.29 -29.59 -8.30
CA ALA A 426 2.40 -31.05 -8.23
C ALA A 426 3.69 -31.53 -7.56
N SER A 427 4.79 -30.75 -7.65
CA SER A 427 6.10 -31.09 -7.07
C SER A 427 6.31 -30.53 -5.66
N ALA A 428 5.51 -29.57 -5.22
CA ALA A 428 5.62 -28.90 -3.93
C ALA A 428 5.20 -29.82 -2.77
N THR A 429 6.06 -30.80 -2.45
CA THR A 429 5.88 -31.72 -1.32
C THR A 429 6.56 -31.18 -0.06
N PRO A 430 6.14 -31.60 1.15
CA PRO A 430 6.82 -31.25 2.38
C PRO A 430 8.33 -31.52 2.33
N GLU A 431 8.75 -32.65 1.75
CA GLU A 431 10.17 -33.00 1.64
C GLU A 431 10.96 -32.04 0.74
N MET A 432 10.35 -31.54 -0.33
CA MET A 432 11.00 -30.58 -1.25
C MET A 432 11.12 -29.21 -0.58
N ILE A 433 10.04 -28.70 -0.03
CA ILE A 433 10.01 -27.39 0.64
C ILE A 433 10.88 -27.40 1.89
N ASN A 434 10.83 -28.47 2.71
CA ASN A 434 11.67 -28.58 3.90
C ASN A 434 13.17 -28.59 3.57
N ARG A 435 13.54 -29.27 2.48
CA ARG A 435 14.94 -29.25 2.01
C ARG A 435 15.34 -27.84 1.59
N HIS A 436 14.47 -27.11 0.93
CA HIS A 436 14.73 -25.73 0.51
C HIS A 436 14.90 -24.80 1.72
N ILE A 437 13.95 -24.83 2.67
CA ILE A 437 14.03 -24.06 3.93
C ILE A 437 15.29 -24.43 4.73
N GLN A 438 15.62 -25.72 4.83
CA GLN A 438 16.83 -26.17 5.50
C GLN A 438 18.10 -25.60 4.84
N GLN A 439 18.17 -25.65 3.50
CA GLN A 439 19.29 -25.08 2.75
C GLN A 439 19.42 -23.58 3.00
N GLN A 440 18.30 -22.83 2.95
CA GLN A 440 18.25 -21.39 3.19
C GLN A 440 18.70 -21.04 4.62
N LEU A 441 18.09 -21.64 5.64
CA LEU A 441 18.38 -21.34 7.05
C LEU A 441 19.74 -21.90 7.53
N SER A 442 20.39 -22.76 6.74
CA SER A 442 21.76 -23.21 7.00
C SER A 442 22.81 -22.27 6.42
N GLN A 443 22.44 -21.29 5.62
CA GLN A 443 23.34 -20.24 5.17
C GLN A 443 23.70 -19.31 6.33
N ASN A 444 24.77 -18.56 6.17
CA ASN A 444 25.13 -17.52 7.11
C ASN A 444 24.42 -16.21 6.69
N PRO A 445 23.40 -15.74 7.42
CA PRO A 445 22.70 -14.52 7.03
C PRO A 445 23.53 -13.27 7.27
N VAL A 446 23.18 -12.19 6.56
CA VAL A 446 23.58 -10.84 6.95
C VAL A 446 22.71 -10.41 8.13
N TRP A 447 23.34 -9.89 9.18
CA TRP A 447 22.65 -9.40 10.36
C TRP A 447 22.50 -7.88 10.30
N VAL A 448 21.27 -7.38 10.39
CA VAL A 448 21.00 -5.96 10.55
C VAL A 448 20.36 -5.75 11.91
N VAL A 449 21.05 -5.02 12.76
CA VAL A 449 20.66 -4.79 14.14
C VAL A 449 20.35 -3.32 14.35
N GLY A 450 19.07 -3.00 14.51
CA GLY A 450 18.62 -1.69 14.93
C GLY A 450 18.82 -1.50 16.44
N VAL A 451 19.52 -0.44 16.81
CA VAL A 451 20.00 -0.19 18.18
C VAL A 451 19.29 1.05 18.75
N ALA A 452 18.62 0.90 19.88
CA ALA A 452 18.08 2.03 20.62
C ALA A 452 19.17 2.90 21.24
N ALA A 453 18.87 4.17 21.50
CA ALA A 453 19.81 5.10 22.14
C ALA A 453 20.25 4.67 23.56
N THR A 454 19.48 3.79 24.21
CA THR A 454 19.79 3.23 25.53
C THR A 454 20.68 2.00 25.49
N GLU A 455 21.00 1.46 24.31
CA GLU A 455 21.77 0.22 24.13
C GLU A 455 23.23 0.51 23.69
N ASP A 456 24.14 -0.43 24.01
CA ASP A 456 25.53 -0.37 23.56
C ASP A 456 25.71 -1.10 22.21
N ALA A 457 25.78 -0.35 21.11
CA ALA A 457 26.00 -0.89 19.76
C ALA A 457 27.28 -1.71 19.64
N GLN A 458 28.36 -1.35 20.39
CA GLN A 458 29.62 -2.11 20.35
C GLN A 458 29.49 -3.46 21.06
N ALA A 459 28.75 -3.51 22.16
CA ALA A 459 28.45 -4.76 22.84
C ALA A 459 27.59 -5.68 21.95
N LEU A 460 26.56 -5.14 21.27
CA LEU A 460 25.74 -5.90 20.33
C LEU A 460 26.56 -6.42 19.14
N LYS A 461 27.45 -5.61 18.59
CA LYS A 461 28.32 -6.05 17.49
C LYS A 461 29.24 -7.20 17.93
N LYS A 462 29.74 -7.16 19.16
CA LYS A 462 30.58 -8.25 19.74
C LYS A 462 29.76 -9.52 20.03
N ALA A 463 28.44 -9.42 20.17
CA ALA A 463 27.56 -10.55 20.44
C ALA A 463 27.18 -11.33 19.16
N LEU A 464 27.32 -10.77 17.97
CA LEU A 464 26.93 -11.42 16.71
C LEU A 464 27.51 -12.83 16.50
N PRO A 465 28.79 -13.12 16.80
CA PRO A 465 29.30 -14.47 16.68
C PRO A 465 28.59 -15.48 17.59
N GLN A 466 28.16 -15.04 18.78
CA GLN A 466 27.38 -15.89 19.67
C GLN A 466 25.99 -16.15 19.12
N TRP A 467 25.33 -15.13 18.59
CA TRP A 467 23.99 -15.26 17.97
C TRP A 467 24.00 -16.22 16.78
N ARG A 468 25.07 -16.24 15.98
CA ARG A 468 25.25 -17.25 14.93
C ARG A 468 25.39 -18.67 15.50
N ASN A 469 26.08 -18.82 16.60
CA ASN A 469 26.19 -20.11 17.31
C ASN A 469 24.82 -20.53 17.88
N ASP A 470 24.05 -19.57 18.40
CA ASP A 470 22.68 -19.83 18.92
C ASP A 470 21.74 -20.26 17.80
N LEU A 471 21.78 -19.60 16.64
CA LEU A 471 21.01 -20.02 15.44
C LEU A 471 21.40 -21.43 14.97
N ALA A 472 22.66 -21.82 15.13
CA ALA A 472 23.15 -23.16 14.75
C ALA A 472 22.80 -24.26 15.77
N GLN A 473 22.28 -23.92 16.96
CA GLN A 473 21.85 -24.94 17.94
C GLN A 473 20.64 -25.73 17.38
N PRO A 474 20.48 -27.00 17.84
CA PRO A 474 19.30 -27.78 17.47
C PRO A 474 18.02 -27.10 17.92
N GLY A 475 17.04 -27.06 17.00
CA GLY A 475 15.72 -26.54 17.28
C GLY A 475 14.82 -27.56 18.00
N ASN A 476 13.70 -27.09 18.52
CA ASN A 476 12.67 -27.94 19.11
C ASN A 476 11.67 -28.44 18.08
N GLN A 477 11.20 -29.69 18.24
CA GLN A 477 10.20 -30.25 17.35
C GLN A 477 8.88 -29.50 17.50
N PRO A 478 8.28 -28.97 16.42
CA PRO A 478 6.99 -28.28 16.49
C PRO A 478 5.87 -29.27 16.82
N ILE A 479 4.83 -28.79 17.50
CA ILE A 479 3.62 -29.56 17.78
C ILE A 479 2.66 -29.30 16.62
N ASP A 480 2.38 -30.34 15.82
CA ASP A 480 1.34 -30.30 14.79
C ASP A 480 -0.02 -30.63 15.42
N GLN A 481 -0.89 -29.63 15.48
CA GLN A 481 -2.24 -29.81 15.97
C GLN A 481 -3.25 -29.37 14.90
N GLN A 482 -3.92 -30.33 14.30
CA GLN A 482 -5.14 -30.06 13.55
C GLN A 482 -6.25 -29.70 14.58
N ILE A 483 -7.00 -28.64 14.30
CA ILE A 483 -8.14 -28.24 15.13
C ILE A 483 -9.40 -28.65 14.39
N ASP A 484 -10.08 -29.68 14.92
CA ASP A 484 -11.42 -30.05 14.45
C ASP A 484 -12.45 -29.01 14.93
N SER A 485 -13.66 -29.01 14.39
CA SER A 485 -14.68 -28.00 14.71
C SER A 485 -14.82 -27.81 16.22
N PRO A 486 -14.40 -26.63 16.77
CA PRO A 486 -14.30 -26.45 18.22
C PRO A 486 -15.62 -25.99 18.83
N PHE A 487 -16.56 -25.49 18.00
CA PHE A 487 -17.78 -24.84 18.48
C PHE A 487 -18.89 -25.87 18.59
N THR A 488 -19.51 -25.92 19.77
CA THR A 488 -20.59 -26.87 20.08
C THR A 488 -21.86 -26.17 20.58
N GLN A 489 -21.84 -24.83 20.60
CA GLN A 489 -22.97 -24.05 21.10
C GLN A 489 -24.15 -24.15 20.13
N GLN A 490 -25.34 -24.41 20.67
CA GLN A 490 -26.58 -24.34 19.90
C GLN A 490 -27.27 -23.01 20.16
N PHE A 491 -27.64 -22.33 19.09
CA PHE A 491 -28.33 -21.05 19.14
C PHE A 491 -29.84 -21.25 18.93
N THR A 492 -30.64 -20.51 19.69
CA THR A 492 -32.08 -20.45 19.43
C THR A 492 -32.32 -19.53 18.25
N ALA A 493 -32.79 -20.11 17.13
CA ALA A 493 -33.01 -19.37 15.90
C ALA A 493 -34.02 -18.22 16.11
N GLY A 494 -33.68 -17.04 15.62
CA GLY A 494 -34.61 -15.91 15.49
C GLY A 494 -35.37 -15.89 14.17
N GLU A 495 -36.00 -14.76 13.85
CA GLU A 495 -36.90 -14.64 12.71
C GLU A 495 -36.50 -13.49 11.76
N VAL A 496 -36.76 -13.70 10.47
CA VAL A 496 -36.74 -12.62 9.46
C VAL A 496 -38.12 -11.99 9.46
N VAL A 497 -38.22 -10.75 9.90
CA VAL A 497 -39.52 -10.04 10.06
C VAL A 497 -39.91 -9.23 8.83
N LYS A 498 -38.95 -8.91 7.98
CA LYS A 498 -39.19 -8.19 6.72
C LYS A 498 -38.18 -8.64 5.64
N GLN A 499 -38.66 -8.74 4.40
CA GLN A 499 -37.80 -8.95 3.22
C GLN A 499 -38.33 -8.14 2.07
N LEU A 500 -37.43 -7.45 1.34
CA LEU A 500 -37.75 -6.74 0.11
C LEU A 500 -36.49 -6.58 -0.76
N ASP A 501 -36.69 -6.39 -2.04
CA ASP A 501 -35.61 -6.01 -2.94
C ASP A 501 -35.57 -4.48 -3.06
N ILE A 502 -34.44 -3.86 -2.82
CA ILE A 502 -34.25 -2.41 -2.79
C ILE A 502 -33.61 -1.86 -4.05
N ASN A 503 -33.05 -2.73 -4.88
CA ASN A 503 -32.52 -2.43 -6.20
C ASN A 503 -32.74 -3.63 -7.09
N ASP A 504 -33.05 -3.40 -8.37
CA ASP A 504 -33.41 -4.46 -9.32
C ASP A 504 -32.22 -4.93 -10.17
N ASP A 505 -31.30 -4.03 -10.51
CA ASP A 505 -30.11 -4.32 -11.28
C ASP A 505 -28.89 -3.50 -10.79
N PRO A 506 -27.92 -4.15 -10.11
CA PRO A 506 -27.98 -5.53 -9.63
C PRO A 506 -29.05 -5.71 -8.53
N GLN A 507 -29.59 -6.93 -8.40
CA GLN A 507 -30.61 -7.19 -7.40
C GLN A 507 -30.01 -7.20 -5.99
N VAL A 508 -30.40 -6.22 -5.17
CA VAL A 508 -30.03 -6.14 -3.75
C VAL A 508 -31.22 -6.49 -2.87
N THR A 509 -31.08 -7.55 -2.09
CA THR A 509 -32.10 -7.98 -1.14
C THR A 509 -31.82 -7.39 0.25
N TYR A 510 -32.83 -6.81 0.85
CA TYR A 510 -32.82 -6.35 2.24
C TYR A 510 -33.68 -7.26 3.11
N TRP A 511 -33.15 -7.63 4.28
CA TRP A 511 -33.89 -8.29 5.36
C TRP A 511 -33.79 -7.45 6.63
N GLN A 512 -34.85 -7.48 7.45
CA GLN A 512 -34.82 -7.04 8.81
C GLN A 512 -35.05 -8.24 9.73
N LEU A 513 -34.20 -8.40 10.74
CA LEU A 513 -34.28 -9.46 11.70
C LEU A 513 -35.05 -9.02 12.95
N ASP A 514 -35.61 -9.95 13.71
CA ASP A 514 -36.41 -9.68 14.92
C ASP A 514 -35.58 -9.08 16.07
N ASN A 515 -34.25 -9.27 16.07
CA ASN A 515 -33.33 -8.61 16.99
C ASN A 515 -32.94 -7.18 16.55
N GLY A 516 -33.47 -6.69 15.42
CA GLY A 516 -33.26 -5.35 14.91
C GLY A 516 -32.06 -5.16 14.01
N ILE A 517 -31.34 -6.23 13.62
CA ILE A 517 -30.25 -6.17 12.64
C ILE A 517 -30.86 -6.03 11.24
N ASP A 518 -30.37 -5.04 10.49
CA ASP A 518 -30.64 -4.88 9.08
C ASP A 518 -29.61 -5.65 8.25
N VAL A 519 -30.05 -6.42 7.26
CA VAL A 519 -29.17 -7.25 6.42
C VAL A 519 -29.33 -6.86 4.97
N TYR A 520 -28.23 -6.61 4.29
CA TYR A 520 -28.17 -6.35 2.85
C TYR A 520 -27.38 -7.47 2.16
N TYR A 521 -27.92 -7.97 1.08
CA TYR A 521 -27.31 -9.04 0.31
C TYR A 521 -27.26 -8.71 -1.17
N LEU A 522 -26.11 -8.97 -1.78
CA LEU A 522 -25.87 -8.92 -3.20
C LEU A 522 -25.22 -10.21 -3.68
N ARG A 523 -25.85 -10.91 -4.64
CA ARG A 523 -25.14 -11.94 -5.36
C ARG A 523 -24.20 -11.33 -6.37
N ASN A 524 -22.92 -11.66 -6.27
CA ASN A 524 -21.91 -11.25 -7.24
C ASN A 524 -21.05 -12.46 -7.62
N ILE A 525 -21.18 -12.93 -8.87
CA ILE A 525 -20.47 -14.09 -9.41
C ILE A 525 -18.96 -13.84 -9.60
N GLU A 526 -18.53 -12.56 -9.70
CA GLU A 526 -17.11 -12.21 -9.74
C GLU A 526 -16.39 -12.52 -8.43
N ALA A 527 -17.12 -12.82 -7.35
CA ALA A 527 -16.57 -13.31 -6.09
C ALA A 527 -16.00 -14.73 -6.17
N LYS A 528 -16.29 -15.49 -7.25
CA LYS A 528 -15.63 -16.76 -7.56
C LYS A 528 -15.60 -17.74 -6.37
N ASP A 529 -16.75 -18.18 -5.87
CA ASP A 529 -16.87 -19.06 -4.69
C ASP A 529 -16.51 -18.39 -3.34
N ARG A 530 -16.29 -17.10 -3.31
CA ARG A 530 -16.05 -16.35 -2.06
C ARG A 530 -17.27 -15.54 -1.63
N VAL A 531 -17.30 -15.20 -0.34
CA VAL A 531 -18.30 -14.33 0.27
C VAL A 531 -17.57 -13.32 1.14
N PHE A 532 -17.92 -12.05 0.97
CA PHE A 532 -17.45 -10.93 1.77
C PHE A 532 -18.56 -10.51 2.72
N VAL A 533 -18.24 -10.48 4.00
CA VAL A 533 -19.18 -10.19 5.07
C VAL A 533 -18.69 -8.96 5.84
N GLN A 534 -19.55 -7.97 5.94
CA GLN A 534 -19.30 -6.75 6.70
C GLN A 534 -20.38 -6.59 7.77
N TYR A 535 -19.99 -6.45 9.02
CA TYR A 535 -20.92 -6.21 10.12
C TYR A 535 -20.50 -4.99 10.91
N ALA A 536 -21.41 -4.04 11.10
CA ALA A 536 -21.13 -2.88 11.93
C ALA A 536 -22.33 -2.39 12.74
N SER A 537 -22.01 -1.65 13.78
CA SER A 537 -22.94 -0.89 14.60
C SER A 537 -22.46 0.56 14.72
N SER A 538 -23.40 1.49 14.77
CA SER A 538 -23.09 2.91 14.95
C SER A 538 -22.62 3.20 16.39
N GLY A 539 -21.81 4.26 16.52
CA GLY A 539 -21.37 4.80 17.81
C GLY A 539 -19.87 4.72 18.05
N GLY A 540 -19.24 3.56 17.86
CA GLY A 540 -17.79 3.43 18.02
C GLY A 540 -17.27 4.01 19.35
N GLN A 541 -16.14 4.71 19.30
CA GLN A 541 -15.56 5.38 20.47
C GLN A 541 -16.47 6.47 21.05
N PHE A 542 -17.28 7.15 20.22
CA PHE A 542 -18.23 8.16 20.70
C PHE A 542 -19.37 7.59 21.56
N ALA A 543 -19.65 6.29 21.51
CA ALA A 543 -20.62 5.63 22.37
C ALA A 543 -20.04 5.25 23.74
N LEU A 544 -18.75 5.46 23.95
CA LEU A 544 -18.06 5.08 25.18
C LEU A 544 -17.79 6.27 26.09
N PRO A 545 -17.82 6.09 27.41
CA PRO A 545 -17.34 7.08 28.36
C PRO A 545 -15.79 7.21 28.24
N ALA A 546 -15.27 8.38 28.57
CA ALA A 546 -13.87 8.75 28.33
C ALA A 546 -12.85 7.81 29.00
N ASP A 547 -13.20 7.21 30.15
CA ASP A 547 -12.35 6.26 30.88
C ASP A 547 -12.21 4.90 30.20
N LEU A 548 -13.08 4.58 29.23
CA LEU A 548 -12.97 3.38 28.40
C LEU A 548 -12.25 3.59 27.06
N LEU A 549 -11.97 4.83 26.66
CA LEU A 549 -11.32 5.10 25.37
C LEU A 549 -9.93 4.45 25.22
N PRO A 550 -9.05 4.42 26.25
CA PRO A 550 -7.78 3.69 26.13
C PRO A 550 -7.98 2.18 25.94
N ALA A 551 -9.01 1.60 26.58
CA ALA A 551 -9.34 0.19 26.41
C ALA A 551 -9.92 -0.09 25.01
N ALA A 552 -10.75 0.81 24.48
CA ALA A 552 -11.31 0.69 23.12
C ALA A 552 -10.25 0.63 22.04
N GLU A 553 -9.13 1.33 22.24
CA GLU A 553 -8.02 1.35 21.27
C GLU A 553 -7.35 -0.03 21.13
N ILE A 554 -7.24 -0.79 22.23
CA ILE A 554 -6.55 -2.08 22.23
C ILE A 554 -7.49 -3.30 22.28
N ALA A 555 -8.79 -3.10 22.52
CA ALA A 555 -9.75 -4.19 22.70
C ALA A 555 -9.80 -5.17 21.49
N PRO A 556 -9.81 -4.71 20.22
CA PRO A 556 -9.80 -5.63 19.08
C PRO A 556 -8.59 -6.56 19.06
N ALA A 557 -7.39 -6.04 19.33
CA ALA A 557 -6.16 -6.83 19.37
C ALA A 557 -6.16 -7.82 20.55
N VAL A 558 -6.62 -7.39 21.74
CA VAL A 558 -6.73 -8.26 22.92
C VAL A 558 -7.70 -9.40 22.67
N GLN A 559 -8.87 -9.11 22.10
CA GLN A 559 -9.89 -10.12 21.80
C GLN A 559 -9.36 -11.18 20.83
N THR A 560 -8.78 -10.74 19.71
CA THR A 560 -8.25 -11.65 18.68
C THR A 560 -7.13 -12.54 19.24
N ARG A 561 -6.18 -11.95 19.98
CA ARG A 561 -5.04 -12.71 20.53
C ARG A 561 -5.41 -13.56 21.74
N SER A 562 -6.50 -13.28 22.43
CA SER A 562 -6.96 -14.11 23.56
C SER A 562 -7.69 -15.37 23.08
N GLY A 563 -8.19 -15.36 21.86
CA GLY A 563 -8.91 -16.47 21.26
C GLY A 563 -10.42 -16.39 21.43
N LEU A 564 -11.10 -17.50 21.15
CA LEU A 564 -12.56 -17.58 21.12
C LEU A 564 -13.02 -18.90 21.75
N ASP A 565 -14.02 -18.84 22.61
CA ASP A 565 -14.58 -19.99 23.30
C ASP A 565 -13.49 -20.86 23.96
N THR A 566 -13.37 -22.11 23.59
CA THR A 566 -12.36 -23.05 24.10
C THR A 566 -10.96 -22.82 23.51
N LEU A 567 -10.86 -22.17 22.35
CA LEU A 567 -9.59 -21.94 21.67
C LEU A 567 -8.80 -20.79 22.32
N ASN A 568 -7.49 -20.94 22.45
CA ASN A 568 -6.60 -19.81 22.67
C ASN A 568 -6.31 -19.05 21.36
N GLY A 569 -5.61 -17.93 21.43
CA GLY A 569 -5.39 -17.05 20.27
C GLY A 569 -4.75 -17.74 19.08
N SER A 570 -3.67 -18.49 19.29
CA SER A 570 -2.96 -19.21 18.21
C SER A 570 -3.78 -20.36 17.64
N GLN A 571 -4.58 -21.05 18.48
CA GLN A 571 -5.49 -22.09 18.03
C GLN A 571 -6.62 -21.47 17.19
N PHE A 572 -7.16 -20.32 17.61
CA PHE A 572 -8.18 -19.62 16.85
C PHE A 572 -7.66 -19.12 15.51
N ASP A 573 -6.52 -18.48 15.47
CA ASP A 573 -5.87 -18.04 14.23
C ASP A 573 -5.60 -19.24 13.27
N ARG A 574 -5.09 -20.35 13.81
CA ARG A 574 -4.89 -21.59 13.03
C ARG A 574 -6.20 -22.14 12.49
N TYR A 575 -7.27 -22.12 13.27
CA TYR A 575 -8.59 -22.55 12.82
C TYR A 575 -9.10 -21.68 11.67
N LEU A 576 -9.00 -20.37 11.79
CA LEU A 576 -9.36 -19.43 10.72
C LEU A 576 -8.61 -19.73 9.42
N ARG A 577 -7.30 -19.93 9.50
CA ARG A 577 -6.49 -20.30 8.34
C ARG A 577 -6.87 -21.66 7.74
N GLN A 578 -7.14 -22.66 8.57
CA GLN A 578 -7.59 -23.99 8.09
C GLN A 578 -8.90 -23.89 7.30
N LYS A 579 -9.80 -23.03 7.75
CA LYS A 579 -11.11 -22.78 7.14
C LYS A 579 -11.09 -21.75 6.00
N ASP A 580 -9.93 -21.13 5.73
CA ASP A 580 -9.82 -20.02 4.77
C ASP A 580 -10.79 -18.88 5.09
N ILE A 581 -10.86 -18.53 6.37
CA ILE A 581 -11.66 -17.43 6.89
C ILE A 581 -10.72 -16.26 7.19
N GLY A 582 -10.89 -15.15 6.47
CA GLY A 582 -10.33 -13.86 6.84
C GLY A 582 -11.26 -13.17 7.85
N PHE A 583 -10.68 -12.58 8.90
CA PHE A 583 -11.45 -11.91 9.94
C PHE A 583 -10.68 -10.73 10.53
N TYR A 584 -11.34 -9.58 10.64
CA TYR A 584 -10.80 -8.36 11.22
C TYR A 584 -11.84 -7.68 12.11
N SER A 585 -11.46 -7.31 13.34
CA SER A 585 -12.30 -6.59 14.30
C SER A 585 -11.81 -5.15 14.46
N TYR A 586 -12.72 -4.17 14.54
CA TYR A 586 -12.36 -2.77 14.67
C TYR A 586 -13.31 -1.98 15.59
N ILE A 587 -12.77 -0.90 16.18
CA ILE A 587 -13.51 0.13 16.91
C ILE A 587 -13.02 1.49 16.41
N ALA A 588 -13.75 2.08 15.46
CA ALA A 588 -13.49 3.41 14.93
C ALA A 588 -14.16 4.50 15.79
N SER A 589 -14.03 5.77 15.42
CA SER A 589 -14.65 6.88 16.16
C SER A 589 -16.18 6.80 16.18
N THR A 590 -16.83 6.56 15.03
CA THR A 590 -18.31 6.58 14.87
C THR A 590 -18.93 5.21 14.65
N SER A 591 -18.14 4.15 14.46
CA SER A 591 -18.60 2.79 14.20
C SER A 591 -17.68 1.75 14.81
N HIS A 592 -18.19 0.52 14.95
CA HIS A 592 -17.41 -0.65 15.37
C HIS A 592 -18.02 -1.89 14.73
N GLY A 593 -17.22 -2.95 14.57
CA GLY A 593 -17.73 -4.17 13.95
C GLY A 593 -16.64 -5.12 13.48
N PHE A 594 -16.99 -5.91 12.47
CA PHE A 594 -16.18 -6.96 11.91
C PHE A 594 -16.20 -6.91 10.38
N GLU A 595 -15.04 -7.13 9.80
CA GLU A 595 -14.86 -7.39 8.37
C GLU A 595 -14.40 -8.83 8.20
N ALA A 596 -15.02 -9.58 7.32
CA ALA A 596 -14.68 -10.98 7.15
C ALA A 596 -14.90 -11.45 5.71
N ASN A 597 -14.21 -12.51 5.34
CA ASN A 597 -14.44 -13.22 4.09
C ASN A 597 -14.18 -14.72 4.26
N SER A 598 -14.81 -15.52 3.43
CA SER A 598 -14.60 -16.97 3.39
C SER A 598 -15.00 -17.54 2.04
N LYS A 599 -14.78 -18.83 1.83
CA LYS A 599 -15.49 -19.55 0.78
C LYS A 599 -16.97 -19.63 1.12
N ALA A 600 -17.83 -19.69 0.09
CA ALA A 600 -19.28 -19.76 0.27
C ALA A 600 -19.71 -20.94 1.14
N GLN A 601 -19.02 -22.10 1.05
CA GLN A 601 -19.29 -23.28 1.88
C GLN A 601 -18.95 -23.08 3.37
N GLU A 602 -18.01 -22.18 3.72
CA GLU A 602 -17.59 -21.89 5.09
C GLU A 602 -18.37 -20.72 5.71
N LEU A 603 -19.33 -20.14 4.98
CA LEU A 603 -20.15 -19.04 5.49
C LEU A 603 -20.90 -19.39 6.80
N PRO A 604 -21.41 -20.62 7.02
CA PRO A 604 -22.01 -20.99 8.30
C PRO A 604 -21.05 -20.84 9.48
N GLU A 605 -19.81 -21.32 9.35
CA GLU A 605 -18.75 -21.18 10.36
C GLU A 605 -18.39 -19.71 10.59
N LEU A 606 -18.27 -18.92 9.52
CA LEU A 606 -17.98 -17.50 9.63
C LEU A 606 -19.07 -16.77 10.42
N LEU A 607 -20.34 -17.03 10.14
CA LEU A 607 -21.48 -16.43 10.87
C LEU A 607 -21.57 -16.93 12.32
N GLU A 608 -21.19 -18.18 12.60
CA GLU A 608 -21.07 -18.69 13.96
C GLU A 608 -19.96 -17.96 14.74
N ILE A 609 -18.78 -17.76 14.13
CA ILE A 609 -17.69 -16.96 14.71
C ILE A 609 -18.15 -15.53 14.98
N LEU A 610 -18.85 -14.90 14.04
CA LEU A 610 -19.41 -13.55 14.21
C LEU A 610 -20.37 -13.49 15.39
N HIS A 611 -21.28 -14.46 15.53
CA HIS A 611 -22.18 -14.58 16.68
C HIS A 611 -21.39 -14.67 17.99
N LEU A 612 -20.43 -15.58 18.06
CA LEU A 612 -19.64 -15.81 19.27
C LEU A 612 -18.83 -14.57 19.65
N LEU A 613 -18.17 -13.92 18.70
CA LEU A 613 -17.41 -12.68 18.94
C LEU A 613 -18.31 -11.50 19.33
N SER A 614 -19.56 -11.47 18.87
CA SER A 614 -20.53 -10.45 19.28
C SER A 614 -21.08 -10.67 20.70
N THR A 615 -21.08 -11.92 21.18
CA THR A 615 -21.72 -12.29 22.45
C THR A 615 -20.76 -12.63 23.59
N GLN A 616 -19.50 -12.93 23.22
CA GLN A 616 -18.49 -13.38 24.17
C GLN A 616 -17.20 -12.57 23.97
N VAL A 617 -16.58 -12.22 25.08
CA VAL A 617 -15.22 -11.65 25.09
C VAL A 617 -14.33 -12.50 26.00
N LYS A 618 -13.17 -12.88 25.45
CA LYS A 618 -12.13 -13.59 26.19
C LYS A 618 -10.94 -12.65 26.39
N VAL A 619 -10.47 -12.53 27.61
CA VAL A 619 -9.31 -11.70 27.94
C VAL A 619 -8.26 -12.56 28.65
N SER A 620 -7.25 -12.99 27.92
CA SER A 620 -6.06 -13.63 28.48
C SER A 620 -5.18 -12.58 29.18
N PRO A 621 -4.82 -12.75 30.46
CA PRO A 621 -3.94 -11.80 31.15
C PRO A 621 -2.58 -11.62 30.44
N ASP A 622 -2.00 -12.69 29.89
CA ASP A 622 -0.71 -12.64 29.23
C ASP A 622 -0.82 -11.89 27.89
N GLN A 623 -1.88 -12.15 27.11
CA GLN A 623 -2.14 -11.44 25.87
C GLN A 623 -2.47 -9.96 26.11
N LEU A 624 -3.26 -9.64 27.12
CA LEU A 624 -3.52 -8.26 27.51
C LEU A 624 -2.21 -7.53 27.84
N ASN A 625 -1.31 -8.14 28.60
CA ASN A 625 -0.02 -7.56 28.93
C ASN A 625 0.87 -7.41 27.70
N SER A 626 0.89 -8.38 26.81
CA SER A 626 1.63 -8.33 25.54
C SER A 626 1.14 -7.17 24.66
N VAL A 627 -0.17 -7.08 24.43
CA VAL A 627 -0.79 -6.00 23.63
C VAL A 627 -0.55 -4.64 24.27
N LYS A 628 -0.72 -4.49 25.58
CA LYS A 628 -0.41 -3.23 26.29
C LYS A 628 1.04 -2.82 26.08
N THR A 629 1.96 -3.76 26.21
CA THR A 629 3.39 -3.49 26.01
C THR A 629 3.66 -3.01 24.60
N GLU A 630 3.15 -3.71 23.58
CA GLU A 630 3.28 -3.34 22.17
C GLU A 630 2.72 -1.95 21.89
N PHE A 631 1.46 -1.68 22.26
CA PHE A 631 0.82 -0.39 22.02
C PHE A 631 1.50 0.76 22.78
N THR A 632 1.93 0.52 24.00
CA THR A 632 2.68 1.52 24.78
C THR A 632 4.00 1.86 24.12
N GLN A 633 4.72 0.88 23.58
CA GLN A 633 5.99 1.08 22.89
C GLN A 633 5.80 1.83 21.57
N ASN A 634 4.86 1.38 20.73
CA ASN A 634 4.56 2.04 19.48
C ASN A 634 4.11 3.50 19.71
N ARG A 635 3.33 3.74 20.77
CA ARG A 635 2.90 5.07 21.14
C ARG A 635 4.05 5.94 21.66
N SER A 636 4.96 5.37 22.46
CA SER A 636 6.15 6.09 22.94
C SER A 636 7.06 6.45 21.76
N ALA A 637 7.36 5.51 20.89
CA ALA A 637 8.16 5.76 19.69
C ALA A 637 7.53 6.86 18.81
N TYR A 638 6.21 6.79 18.59
CA TYR A 638 5.50 7.84 17.86
C TYR A 638 5.62 9.21 18.54
N PHE A 639 5.44 9.29 19.87
CA PHE A 639 5.54 10.56 20.59
C PHE A 639 6.95 11.14 20.66
N ASP A 640 7.97 10.29 20.55
CA ASP A 640 9.37 10.73 20.49
C ASP A 640 9.77 11.23 19.09
N SER A 641 8.98 10.89 18.07
CA SER A 641 9.18 11.44 16.74
C SER A 641 8.74 12.91 16.64
N PRO A 642 9.37 13.73 15.78
CA PRO A 642 8.97 15.10 15.57
C PRO A 642 7.49 15.26 15.21
N ILE A 643 7.02 14.43 14.28
CA ILE A 643 5.65 14.46 13.79
C ILE A 643 4.64 14.02 14.86
N GLY A 644 4.96 12.99 15.64
CA GLY A 644 4.08 12.51 16.72
C GLY A 644 3.99 13.52 17.87
N ALA A 645 5.09 14.14 18.26
CA ALA A 645 5.11 15.23 19.24
C ALA A 645 4.29 16.43 18.76
N PHE A 646 4.40 16.77 17.48
CA PHE A 646 3.63 17.82 16.85
C PHE A 646 2.12 17.54 16.89
N PHE A 647 1.67 16.40 16.36
CA PHE A 647 0.26 16.05 16.33
C PHE A 647 -0.35 15.84 17.72
N ARG A 648 0.41 15.31 18.69
CA ARG A 648 -0.03 15.25 20.07
C ARG A 648 -0.34 16.66 20.61
N THR A 649 0.53 17.62 20.33
CA THR A 649 0.31 19.02 20.76
C THR A 649 -0.91 19.62 20.06
N VAL A 650 -1.02 19.44 18.74
CA VAL A 650 -2.15 19.91 17.93
C VAL A 650 -3.47 19.34 18.46
N THR A 651 -3.58 18.02 18.65
CA THR A 651 -4.83 17.39 19.13
C THR A 651 -5.18 17.82 20.55
N ASN A 652 -4.18 17.95 21.43
CA ASN A 652 -4.41 18.40 22.82
C ASN A 652 -4.87 19.85 22.93
N GLN A 653 -4.45 20.71 22.00
CA GLN A 653 -4.89 22.12 21.96
C GLN A 653 -6.20 22.30 21.20
N SER A 654 -6.57 21.35 20.33
CA SER A 654 -7.77 21.43 19.50
C SER A 654 -9.01 20.83 20.17
N PHE A 655 -8.85 19.75 20.93
CA PHE A 655 -9.96 18.95 21.42
C PHE A 655 -10.05 18.90 22.94
N ILE A 656 -11.27 18.83 23.47
CA ILE A 656 -11.52 18.64 24.91
C ILE A 656 -10.87 17.34 25.42
N GLU A 657 -10.57 17.26 26.72
CA GLU A 657 -9.81 16.13 27.28
C GLU A 657 -10.48 14.78 27.10
N THR A 658 -11.80 14.75 27.11
CA THR A 658 -12.61 13.53 26.96
C THR A 658 -12.85 13.14 25.50
N SER A 659 -12.31 13.89 24.54
CA SER A 659 -12.55 13.66 23.12
C SER A 659 -11.90 12.35 22.60
N PRO A 660 -12.61 11.55 21.78
CA PRO A 660 -12.01 10.45 21.02
C PRO A 660 -10.89 10.88 20.08
N TYR A 661 -10.84 12.14 19.66
CA TYR A 661 -9.79 12.66 18.76
C TYR A 661 -8.44 12.90 19.43
N ARG A 662 -8.39 12.90 20.77
CA ARG A 662 -7.09 12.97 21.46
C ARG A 662 -6.35 11.65 21.35
N ILE A 663 -5.06 11.72 21.06
CA ILE A 663 -4.17 10.56 21.04
C ILE A 663 -3.92 10.11 22.48
N ARG A 664 -4.24 8.84 22.80
CA ARG A 664 -4.03 8.26 24.13
C ARG A 664 -2.54 8.16 24.45
N THR A 665 -2.18 8.45 25.70
CA THR A 665 -0.77 8.37 26.11
C THR A 665 -0.35 6.92 26.41
N PRO A 666 0.97 6.64 26.39
CA PRO A 666 1.50 5.34 26.81
C PRO A 666 1.01 4.92 28.19
N GLU A 667 0.94 5.86 29.16
CA GLU A 667 0.52 5.60 30.52
C GLU A 667 -0.97 5.22 30.59
N GLN A 668 -1.82 5.88 29.79
CA GLN A 668 -3.25 5.54 29.70
C GLN A 668 -3.45 4.12 29.17
N ILE A 669 -2.70 3.72 28.15
CA ILE A 669 -2.75 2.36 27.58
C ILE A 669 -2.21 1.33 28.60
N ALA A 670 -1.09 1.62 29.24
CA ALA A 670 -0.48 0.74 30.23
C ALA A 670 -1.38 0.42 31.43
N GLN A 671 -2.31 1.32 31.79
CA GLN A 671 -3.24 1.16 32.89
C GLN A 671 -4.52 0.40 32.53
N VAL A 672 -4.75 0.05 31.27
CA VAL A 672 -5.95 -0.69 30.85
C VAL A 672 -6.05 -2.03 31.58
N THR A 673 -7.27 -2.34 32.05
CA THR A 673 -7.58 -3.56 32.77
C THR A 673 -8.46 -4.52 31.94
N ALA A 674 -8.46 -5.81 32.27
CA ALA A 674 -9.34 -6.80 31.66
C ALA A 674 -10.83 -6.38 31.75
N GLN A 675 -11.22 -5.88 32.92
CA GLN A 675 -12.59 -5.41 33.15
C GLN A 675 -13.00 -4.28 32.21
N GLN A 676 -12.07 -3.36 31.87
CA GLN A 676 -12.38 -2.28 30.92
C GLN A 676 -12.54 -2.83 29.49
N ILE A 677 -11.77 -3.82 29.08
CA ILE A 677 -11.96 -4.53 27.80
C ILE A 677 -13.36 -5.18 27.75
N GLU A 678 -13.74 -5.90 28.82
CA GLU A 678 -15.06 -6.51 28.93
C GLU A 678 -16.19 -5.46 28.89
N GLN A 679 -16.01 -4.31 29.55
CA GLN A 679 -16.97 -3.20 29.52
C GLN A 679 -17.10 -2.57 28.14
N VAL A 680 -15.98 -2.39 27.41
CA VAL A 680 -16.00 -1.92 26.02
C VAL A 680 -16.81 -2.88 25.15
N HIS A 681 -16.52 -4.17 25.22
CA HIS A 681 -17.24 -5.19 24.47
C HIS A 681 -18.74 -5.18 24.81
N GLN A 682 -19.08 -5.20 26.09
CA GLN A 682 -20.48 -5.17 26.55
C GLN A 682 -21.22 -3.94 26.00
N ARG A 683 -20.64 -2.74 26.10
CA ARG A 683 -21.28 -1.51 25.65
C ARG A 683 -21.44 -1.41 24.15
N LEU A 684 -20.51 -1.97 23.38
CA LEU A 684 -20.53 -1.85 21.93
C LEU A 684 -21.31 -2.98 21.25
N PHE A 685 -21.13 -4.23 21.69
CA PHE A 685 -21.66 -5.40 20.97
C PHE A 685 -22.97 -5.96 21.55
N SER A 686 -23.37 -5.63 22.82
CA SER A 686 -24.65 -6.09 23.36
C SER A 686 -25.83 -5.10 23.17
N GLU A 687 -25.57 -3.90 22.64
CA GLU A 687 -26.61 -2.91 22.38
C GLU A 687 -26.82 -2.72 20.87
N GLY A 688 -28.07 -2.83 20.41
CA GLY A 688 -28.44 -2.56 19.02
C GLY A 688 -28.51 -1.06 18.73
N ARG A 689 -27.55 -0.55 17.91
CA ARG A 689 -27.45 0.84 17.49
C ARG A 689 -27.26 0.91 15.99
N ASN A 690 -28.33 0.68 15.23
CA ASN A 690 -28.24 0.61 13.76
C ASN A 690 -27.27 -0.50 13.30
N ASN A 691 -27.46 -1.70 13.84
CA ASN A 691 -26.64 -2.85 13.47
C ASN A 691 -26.97 -3.29 12.05
N THR A 692 -25.95 -3.38 11.23
CA THR A 692 -26.06 -3.71 9.81
C THR A 692 -25.10 -4.84 9.46
N LEU A 693 -25.61 -5.84 8.75
CA LEU A 693 -24.84 -6.92 8.14
C LEU A 693 -24.94 -6.79 6.62
N VAL A 694 -23.81 -6.85 5.94
CA VAL A 694 -23.75 -6.91 4.48
C VAL A 694 -23.10 -8.23 4.06
N ILE A 695 -23.68 -8.90 3.08
CA ILE A 695 -23.17 -10.14 2.48
C ILE A 695 -23.12 -9.94 0.97
N VAL A 696 -21.91 -9.98 0.40
CA VAL A 696 -21.68 -9.92 -1.05
C VAL A 696 -20.88 -11.14 -1.47
N GLY A 697 -21.38 -11.90 -2.46
CA GLY A 697 -20.64 -13.07 -2.90
C GLY A 697 -21.42 -14.01 -3.82
N ASP A 698 -20.73 -15.03 -4.32
CA ASP A 698 -21.37 -16.05 -5.16
C ASP A 698 -22.02 -17.15 -4.31
N ILE A 699 -23.13 -16.83 -3.72
CA ILE A 699 -23.98 -17.73 -2.94
C ILE A 699 -25.45 -17.45 -3.23
N GLU A 700 -26.28 -18.49 -3.28
CA GLU A 700 -27.72 -18.34 -3.53
C GLU A 700 -28.46 -17.75 -2.32
N ARG A 701 -29.35 -16.79 -2.58
CA ARG A 701 -30.19 -16.14 -1.54
C ARG A 701 -30.93 -17.14 -0.64
N SER A 702 -31.39 -18.23 -1.21
CA SER A 702 -32.13 -19.28 -0.48
C SER A 702 -31.29 -19.99 0.59
N GLN A 703 -29.98 -20.02 0.42
CA GLN A 703 -29.04 -20.61 1.40
C GLN A 703 -28.79 -19.67 2.58
N ILE A 704 -28.90 -18.35 2.39
CA ILE A 704 -28.56 -17.35 3.39
C ILE A 704 -29.63 -17.27 4.49
N THR A 705 -30.92 -17.27 4.12
CA THR A 705 -32.02 -17.07 5.08
C THR A 705 -31.99 -18.01 6.29
N PRO A 706 -31.75 -19.33 6.15
CA PRO A 706 -31.63 -20.22 7.30
C PRO A 706 -30.45 -19.86 8.21
N MET A 707 -29.30 -19.46 7.62
CA MET A 707 -28.11 -19.05 8.38
C MET A 707 -28.34 -17.74 9.14
N LEU A 708 -29.02 -16.76 8.53
CA LEU A 708 -29.39 -15.51 9.20
C LEU A 708 -30.25 -15.79 10.43
N ARG A 709 -31.23 -16.68 10.33
CA ARG A 709 -32.08 -17.04 11.46
C ARG A 709 -31.30 -17.72 12.59
N GLN A 710 -30.39 -18.62 12.23
CA GLN A 710 -29.62 -19.42 13.18
C GLN A 710 -28.53 -18.62 13.89
N TYR A 711 -27.74 -17.85 13.15
CA TYR A 711 -26.52 -17.24 13.68
C TYR A 711 -26.63 -15.73 13.91
N VAL A 712 -27.41 -15.00 13.12
CA VAL A 712 -27.46 -13.53 13.18
C VAL A 712 -28.66 -13.03 13.97
N ALA A 713 -29.85 -13.51 13.67
CA ALA A 713 -31.06 -13.17 14.40
C ALA A 713 -31.06 -13.67 15.85
N SER A 714 -30.27 -14.70 16.15
CA SER A 714 -30.06 -15.23 17.49
C SER A 714 -29.11 -14.39 18.37
N ILE A 715 -28.41 -13.37 17.83
CA ILE A 715 -27.57 -12.48 18.62
C ILE A 715 -28.45 -11.68 19.58
N PRO A 716 -28.24 -11.78 20.92
CA PRO A 716 -29.06 -11.07 21.89
C PRO A 716 -28.66 -9.60 21.96
N LEU A 717 -29.48 -8.71 21.39
CA LEU A 717 -29.26 -7.28 21.41
C LEU A 717 -30.28 -6.59 22.30
N SER A 718 -29.82 -5.77 23.26
CA SER A 718 -30.66 -4.82 23.95
C SER A 718 -30.83 -3.56 23.11
N LYS A 719 -31.90 -2.80 23.33
CA LYS A 719 -32.14 -1.56 22.63
C LYS A 719 -31.12 -0.49 23.05
N GLY A 720 -30.20 -0.14 22.19
CA GLY A 720 -29.28 0.95 22.38
C GLY A 720 -29.80 2.29 21.88
N THR A 721 -29.19 3.38 22.33
CA THR A 721 -29.46 4.74 21.86
C THR A 721 -28.17 5.42 21.49
N LEU A 722 -28.19 6.17 20.37
CA LEU A 722 -27.09 7.06 19.99
C LEU A 722 -27.36 8.44 20.56
N SER A 723 -26.39 8.99 21.26
CA SER A 723 -26.41 10.41 21.62
C SER A 723 -26.09 11.25 20.38
N PRO A 724 -26.75 12.41 20.21
CA PRO A 724 -26.36 13.34 19.14
C PRO A 724 -24.88 13.73 19.28
N MET A 725 -24.20 13.86 18.14
CA MET A 725 -22.82 14.34 18.11
C MET A 725 -22.75 15.77 18.65
N THR A 726 -21.79 16.02 19.50
CA THR A 726 -21.54 17.33 20.12
C THR A 726 -20.14 17.81 19.77
N SER A 727 -19.95 19.11 19.75
CA SER A 727 -18.64 19.71 19.51
C SER A 727 -17.59 19.17 20.49
N GLN A 728 -16.48 18.70 19.91
CA GLN A 728 -15.30 18.25 20.65
C GLN A 728 -14.20 19.33 20.70
N LEU A 729 -14.38 20.44 19.98
CA LEU A 729 -13.37 21.49 19.84
C LEU A 729 -13.23 22.34 21.10
N ILE A 730 -11.99 22.70 21.42
CA ILE A 730 -11.66 23.77 22.35
C ILE A 730 -11.78 25.10 21.58
N LYS A 731 -12.67 25.99 22.05
CA LYS A 731 -12.87 27.30 21.43
C LYS A 731 -12.44 28.41 22.39
N PRO A 732 -11.68 29.43 21.91
CA PRO A 732 -11.12 29.58 20.57
C PRO A 732 -9.86 28.74 20.38
N VAL A 733 -9.68 28.18 19.15
CA VAL A 733 -8.41 27.57 18.75
C VAL A 733 -7.39 28.68 18.52
N ALA A 734 -6.15 28.47 18.97
CA ALA A 734 -5.07 29.44 18.72
C ALA A 734 -4.86 29.61 17.20
N PRO A 735 -4.83 30.83 16.64
CA PRO A 735 -4.75 31.05 15.20
C PRO A 735 -3.42 30.59 14.60
N ARG A 736 -2.35 30.50 15.39
CA ARG A 736 -1.02 30.05 14.98
C ARG A 736 -0.40 29.18 16.08
N LEU A 737 0.10 28.02 15.69
CA LEU A 737 0.88 27.11 16.53
C LEU A 737 2.20 26.82 15.83
N GLU A 738 3.29 27.26 16.42
CA GLU A 738 4.64 27.04 15.90
C GLU A 738 5.46 26.26 16.91
N LEU A 739 6.08 25.15 16.46
CA LEU A 739 6.86 24.26 17.30
C LEU A 739 8.18 23.91 16.60
N ALA A 740 9.29 24.15 17.30
CA ALA A 740 10.65 23.82 16.84
C ALA A 740 10.95 22.34 17.14
N LEU A 741 10.38 21.45 16.34
CA LEU A 741 10.47 20.01 16.53
C LEU A 741 11.14 19.27 15.37
N ASN A 742 11.26 19.89 14.18
CA ASN A 742 11.82 19.21 13.03
C ASN A 742 13.31 18.94 13.23
N ASN A 743 13.73 17.71 13.00
CA ASN A 743 15.14 17.31 13.05
C ASN A 743 15.89 17.69 11.76
N GLU A 744 15.13 18.01 10.69
CA GLU A 744 15.62 18.42 9.39
C GLU A 744 15.62 19.93 9.22
N ASN A 745 16.44 20.45 8.32
CA ASN A 745 16.47 21.88 7.99
C ASN A 745 15.35 22.24 7.00
N SER A 746 14.12 21.90 7.35
CA SER A 746 12.91 22.23 6.59
C SER A 746 11.77 22.62 7.51
N THR A 747 10.85 23.42 7.01
CA THR A 747 9.65 23.83 7.73
C THR A 747 8.43 23.15 7.11
N GLN A 748 7.70 22.39 7.93
CA GLN A 748 6.36 21.91 7.58
C GLN A 748 5.38 23.02 7.90
N TYR A 749 4.77 23.61 6.88
CA TYR A 749 3.70 24.58 7.03
C TYR A 749 2.37 23.96 6.67
N SER A 750 1.37 24.14 7.51
CA SER A 750 0.01 23.66 7.24
C SER A 750 -1.01 24.74 7.60
N LEU A 751 -1.90 25.04 6.65
CA LEU A 751 -3.09 25.86 6.88
C LEU A 751 -4.25 24.92 7.15
N ARG A 752 -4.72 24.89 8.38
CA ARG A 752 -5.85 24.07 8.84
C ARG A 752 -7.13 24.91 8.84
N LEU A 753 -8.20 24.36 8.27
CA LEU A 753 -9.51 24.98 8.13
C LEU A 753 -10.54 24.10 8.81
N ILE A 754 -11.11 24.55 9.94
CA ILE A 754 -11.98 23.75 10.80
C ILE A 754 -13.39 24.35 10.79
N SER A 755 -14.38 23.49 10.50
CA SER A 755 -15.78 23.85 10.60
C SER A 755 -16.59 22.69 11.18
N GLU A 756 -17.74 23.00 11.79
CA GLU A 756 -18.70 21.99 12.24
C GLU A 756 -19.99 22.19 11.45
N THR A 757 -20.48 21.11 10.86
CA THR A 757 -21.70 21.12 10.05
C THR A 757 -22.60 19.96 10.48
N GLN A 758 -23.77 19.83 9.84
CA GLN A 758 -24.54 18.59 9.99
C GLN A 758 -23.72 17.41 9.40
N PRO A 759 -23.95 16.17 9.89
CA PRO A 759 -23.34 14.99 9.28
C PRO A 759 -23.56 14.96 7.77
N ARG A 760 -22.61 14.40 7.05
CA ARG A 760 -22.65 14.34 5.59
C ARG A 760 -23.84 13.54 5.08
N THR A 761 -24.25 13.83 3.87
CA THR A 761 -25.20 13.04 3.05
C THR A 761 -24.44 12.39 1.90
N ALA A 762 -25.03 11.44 1.20
CA ALA A 762 -24.43 10.86 0.00
C ALA A 762 -23.94 11.94 -1.00
N LYS A 763 -24.75 12.95 -1.24
CA LYS A 763 -24.40 14.08 -2.13
C LYS A 763 -23.20 14.88 -1.62
N THR A 764 -23.14 15.18 -0.33
CA THR A 764 -22.00 15.94 0.24
C THR A 764 -20.72 15.13 0.30
N VAL A 765 -20.78 13.80 0.41
CA VAL A 765 -19.60 12.92 0.29
C VAL A 765 -18.97 13.06 -1.11
N PHE A 766 -19.78 13.05 -2.17
CA PHE A 766 -19.29 13.23 -3.54
C PHE A 766 -18.73 14.64 -3.78
N ILE A 767 -19.41 15.65 -3.25
CA ILE A 767 -18.97 17.04 -3.35
C ILE A 767 -17.63 17.25 -2.62
N ASP A 768 -17.44 16.66 -1.42
CA ASP A 768 -16.20 16.78 -0.65
C ASP A 768 -15.03 16.12 -1.39
N ASP A 769 -15.22 14.97 -2.04
CA ASP A 769 -14.20 14.34 -2.90
C ASP A 769 -13.83 15.25 -4.09
N MET A 770 -14.83 15.79 -4.78
CA MET A 770 -14.58 16.71 -5.90
C MET A 770 -13.86 17.99 -5.46
N LEU A 771 -14.25 18.56 -4.30
CA LEU A 771 -13.59 19.74 -3.74
C LEU A 771 -12.14 19.46 -3.34
N GLN A 772 -11.85 18.28 -2.79
CA GLN A 772 -10.47 17.89 -2.47
C GLN A 772 -9.60 17.87 -3.72
N ARG A 773 -10.10 17.29 -4.81
CA ARG A 773 -9.39 17.23 -6.10
C ARG A 773 -9.10 18.62 -6.66
N ILE A 774 -10.12 19.49 -6.69
CA ILE A 774 -9.95 20.87 -7.15
C ILE A 774 -8.98 21.63 -6.26
N ALA A 775 -9.11 21.50 -4.93
CA ALA A 775 -8.22 22.16 -3.99
C ALA A 775 -6.76 21.70 -4.13
N THR A 776 -6.55 20.40 -4.35
CA THR A 776 -5.21 19.82 -4.59
C THR A 776 -4.62 20.36 -5.89
N GLN A 777 -5.39 20.41 -6.98
CA GLN A 777 -4.93 20.96 -8.26
C GLN A 777 -4.55 22.44 -8.14
N ARG A 778 -5.37 23.28 -7.48
CA ARG A 778 -5.04 24.69 -7.25
C ARG A 778 -3.79 24.86 -6.39
N LEU A 779 -3.67 24.02 -5.34
CA LEU A 779 -2.50 24.09 -4.46
C LEU A 779 -1.22 23.67 -5.19
N LEU A 780 -1.26 22.62 -6.00
CA LEU A 780 -0.15 22.18 -6.85
C LEU A 780 0.26 23.30 -7.83
N ALA A 781 -0.70 23.87 -8.54
CA ALA A 781 -0.44 24.94 -9.51
C ALA A 781 0.24 26.14 -8.86
N GLU A 782 -0.22 26.59 -7.68
CA GLU A 782 0.32 27.76 -7.05
C GLU A 782 1.64 27.51 -6.30
N VAL A 783 1.74 26.41 -5.52
CA VAL A 783 2.91 26.15 -4.67
C VAL A 783 4.06 25.53 -5.46
N ARG A 784 3.77 24.54 -6.31
CA ARG A 784 4.78 23.85 -7.10
C ARG A 784 5.06 24.55 -8.42
N GLU A 785 4.04 24.74 -9.26
CA GLU A 785 4.23 25.14 -10.65
C GLU A 785 4.56 26.63 -10.78
N HIS A 786 3.88 27.51 -10.03
CA HIS A 786 4.15 28.95 -10.13
C HIS A 786 5.29 29.41 -9.23
N GLN A 787 5.45 28.81 -8.06
CA GLN A 787 6.39 29.30 -7.06
C GLN A 787 7.61 28.40 -6.82
N GLY A 788 7.57 27.11 -7.22
CA GLY A 788 8.68 26.17 -6.99
C GLY A 788 9.03 25.96 -5.51
N LEU A 789 8.05 26.05 -4.60
CA LEU A 789 8.29 26.02 -3.16
C LEU A 789 8.33 24.63 -2.55
N ASP A 790 7.48 23.73 -3.05
CA ASP A 790 7.38 22.33 -2.60
C ASP A 790 7.10 21.42 -3.78
N TYR A 791 7.62 20.20 -3.71
CA TYR A 791 7.41 19.18 -4.75
C TYR A 791 6.02 18.55 -4.68
N THR A 792 5.51 18.28 -3.48
CA THR A 792 4.26 17.55 -3.24
C THR A 792 3.35 18.22 -2.20
N PRO A 793 2.90 19.46 -2.45
CA PRO A 793 1.92 20.05 -1.55
C PRO A 793 0.61 19.28 -1.57
N GLN A 794 -0.06 19.17 -0.43
CA GLN A 794 -1.21 18.28 -0.25
C GLN A 794 -2.42 19.00 0.35
N VAL A 795 -3.62 18.56 -0.04
CA VAL A 795 -4.88 18.91 0.65
C VAL A 795 -5.44 17.63 1.27
N ILE A 796 -5.53 17.62 2.59
CA ILE A 796 -5.93 16.45 3.37
C ILE A 796 -7.21 16.77 4.15
N PRO A 797 -8.36 16.18 3.78
CA PRO A 797 -9.57 16.28 4.57
C PRO A 797 -9.60 15.20 5.67
N TYR A 798 -9.58 15.63 6.91
CA TYR A 798 -9.86 14.76 8.06
C TYR A 798 -11.35 14.85 8.39
N VAL A 799 -12.15 14.09 7.65
CA VAL A 799 -13.62 14.08 7.76
C VAL A 799 -14.08 12.66 8.00
N VAL A 800 -14.89 12.45 9.05
CA VAL A 800 -15.40 11.15 9.44
C VAL A 800 -16.90 11.07 9.14
N ASP A 801 -17.36 9.96 8.55
CA ASP A 801 -18.78 9.72 8.31
C ASP A 801 -19.54 9.63 9.65
N GLY A 802 -20.71 10.26 9.67
CA GLY A 802 -21.54 10.33 10.89
C GLY A 802 -21.10 11.41 11.89
N ASP A 803 -20.02 12.14 11.64
CA ASP A 803 -19.54 13.23 12.47
C ASP A 803 -19.94 14.60 11.91
N ILE A 804 -19.90 15.61 12.80
CA ILE A 804 -20.14 17.02 12.47
C ILE A 804 -18.86 17.77 12.12
N LEU A 805 -17.68 17.25 12.49
CA LEU A 805 -16.38 17.87 12.27
C LEU A 805 -15.94 17.79 10.82
N ASN A 806 -15.52 18.93 10.28
CA ASN A 806 -14.81 19.03 9.00
C ASN A 806 -13.47 19.73 9.27
N ASP A 807 -12.39 19.02 9.07
CA ASP A 807 -11.02 19.47 9.34
C ASP A 807 -10.20 19.28 8.05
N TRP A 808 -9.93 20.39 7.39
CA TRP A 808 -9.22 20.42 6.11
C TRP A 808 -7.85 21.05 6.29
N VAL A 809 -6.81 20.38 5.81
CA VAL A 809 -5.43 20.81 5.95
C VAL A 809 -4.79 20.96 4.57
N LEU A 810 -4.32 22.18 4.25
CA LEU A 810 -3.42 22.45 3.14
C LEU A 810 -2.00 22.42 3.69
N SER A 811 -1.11 21.61 3.13
CA SER A 811 0.19 21.30 3.72
C SER A 811 1.31 21.36 2.69
N ALA A 812 2.49 21.89 3.07
CA ALA A 812 3.70 21.90 2.27
C ALA A 812 4.96 21.83 3.12
N LEU A 813 6.02 21.24 2.56
CA LEU A 813 7.36 21.14 3.17
C LEU A 813 8.31 22.09 2.44
N VAL A 814 8.73 23.18 3.09
CA VAL A 814 9.46 24.25 2.45
C VAL A 814 10.80 24.55 3.13
N ASP A 815 11.67 25.28 2.43
CA ASP A 815 12.82 25.94 3.06
C ASP A 815 12.33 26.90 4.16
N PRO A 816 12.95 26.94 5.33
CA PRO A 816 12.53 27.83 6.41
C PRO A 816 12.39 29.32 6.02
N LYS A 817 13.16 29.77 5.04
CA LYS A 817 13.08 31.16 4.53
C LYS A 817 11.83 31.39 3.67
N SER A 818 11.27 30.35 3.11
CA SER A 818 10.11 30.40 2.22
C SER A 818 8.77 30.29 2.97
N GLU A 819 8.78 30.08 4.29
CA GLU A 819 7.58 29.95 5.10
C GLU A 819 6.60 31.12 4.91
N PRO A 820 7.02 32.41 4.92
CA PRO A 820 6.08 33.51 4.72
C PRO A 820 5.45 33.56 3.33
N GLN A 821 6.17 33.05 2.32
CA GLN A 821 5.67 32.97 0.94
C GLN A 821 4.64 31.86 0.79
N VAL A 822 4.91 30.66 1.29
CA VAL A 822 3.96 29.54 1.23
C VAL A 822 2.70 29.83 2.06
N ALA A 823 2.84 30.48 3.21
CA ALA A 823 1.72 30.93 4.03
C ALA A 823 0.78 31.83 3.22
N LYS A 824 1.34 32.85 2.55
CA LYS A 824 0.56 33.77 1.69
C LYS A 824 -0.18 32.99 0.60
N VAL A 825 0.49 32.09 -0.12
CA VAL A 825 -0.09 31.30 -1.20
C VAL A 825 -1.23 30.42 -0.69
N MET A 826 -1.05 29.71 0.42
CA MET A 826 -2.10 28.84 0.97
C MET A 826 -3.33 29.62 1.43
N HIS A 827 -3.14 30.80 2.01
CA HIS A 827 -4.26 31.69 2.36
C HIS A 827 -4.99 32.21 1.11
N GLU A 828 -4.27 32.47 0.02
CA GLU A 828 -4.88 32.85 -1.27
C GLU A 828 -5.70 31.70 -1.86
N VAL A 829 -5.15 30.50 -1.94
CA VAL A 829 -5.85 29.29 -2.42
C VAL A 829 -7.12 29.05 -1.58
N ALA A 830 -7.03 29.08 -0.25
CA ALA A 830 -8.18 28.91 0.64
C ALA A 830 -9.25 29.98 0.40
N ARG A 831 -8.85 31.25 0.21
CA ARG A 831 -9.75 32.36 -0.10
C ARG A 831 -10.45 32.16 -1.45
N GLU A 832 -9.74 31.71 -2.47
CA GLU A 832 -10.29 31.45 -3.79
C GLU A 832 -11.27 30.28 -3.78
N LEU A 833 -10.95 29.20 -3.04
CA LEU A 833 -11.88 28.10 -2.82
C LEU A 833 -13.17 28.60 -2.13
N ALA A 834 -13.06 29.49 -1.14
CA ALA A 834 -14.23 30.11 -0.50
C ALA A 834 -15.05 30.99 -1.44
N GLN A 835 -14.47 31.55 -2.50
CA GLN A 835 -15.17 32.32 -3.53
C GLN A 835 -15.90 31.41 -4.52
N GLY A 836 -15.49 30.15 -4.63
CA GLY A 836 -16.09 29.11 -5.43
C GLY A 836 -15.15 28.53 -6.49
N VAL A 837 -15.67 27.52 -7.17
CA VAL A 837 -15.02 26.83 -8.28
C VAL A 837 -15.67 27.20 -9.60
N THR A 838 -14.99 26.96 -10.70
CA THR A 838 -15.51 27.24 -12.05
C THR A 838 -16.30 26.04 -12.59
N GLN A 839 -17.15 26.26 -13.59
CA GLN A 839 -17.86 25.18 -14.26
C GLN A 839 -16.90 24.20 -14.92
N GLN A 840 -15.80 24.67 -15.50
CA GLN A 840 -14.78 23.82 -16.12
C GLN A 840 -14.10 22.88 -15.12
N GLU A 841 -13.73 23.38 -13.93
CA GLU A 841 -13.16 22.53 -12.87
C GLU A 841 -14.16 21.46 -12.42
N LEU A 842 -15.42 21.84 -12.24
CA LEU A 842 -16.49 20.89 -11.89
C LEU A 842 -16.67 19.81 -12.95
N ASP A 843 -16.68 20.18 -14.23
CA ASP A 843 -16.87 19.22 -15.32
C ASP A 843 -15.71 18.20 -15.39
N VAL A 844 -14.46 18.67 -15.23
CA VAL A 844 -13.26 17.81 -15.21
C VAL A 844 -13.30 16.83 -14.02
N VAL A 845 -13.57 17.32 -12.80
CA VAL A 845 -13.56 16.43 -11.63
C VAL A 845 -14.72 15.45 -11.62
N LYS A 846 -15.88 15.81 -12.21
CA LYS A 846 -16.99 14.85 -12.40
C LYS A 846 -16.58 13.69 -13.30
N GLN A 847 -15.93 13.97 -14.41
CA GLN A 847 -15.45 12.93 -15.33
C GLN A 847 -14.48 11.99 -14.63
N LYS A 848 -13.50 12.55 -13.93
CA LYS A 848 -12.52 11.76 -13.18
C LYS A 848 -13.17 10.94 -12.07
N PHE A 849 -14.05 11.54 -11.28
CA PHE A 849 -14.77 10.83 -10.22
C PHE A 849 -15.53 9.61 -10.77
N LEU A 850 -16.19 9.75 -11.92
CA LEU A 850 -16.90 8.64 -12.56
C LEU A 850 -15.96 7.54 -13.05
N ILE A 851 -14.76 7.89 -13.53
CA ILE A 851 -13.74 6.90 -13.93
C ILE A 851 -13.29 6.12 -12.70
N ASP A 852 -12.93 6.81 -11.62
CA ASP A 852 -12.42 6.20 -10.40
C ASP A 852 -13.46 5.31 -9.68
N MET A 853 -14.76 5.59 -9.88
CA MET A 853 -15.84 4.79 -9.29
C MET A 853 -16.24 3.56 -10.11
N LYS A 854 -15.79 3.42 -11.37
CA LYS A 854 -16.12 2.25 -12.21
C LYS A 854 -15.72 0.90 -11.59
N PRO A 855 -14.54 0.73 -10.97
CA PRO A 855 -14.14 -0.55 -10.38
C PRO A 855 -15.06 -1.02 -9.26
N LEU A 856 -15.77 -0.11 -8.59
CA LEU A 856 -16.71 -0.45 -7.52
C LEU A 856 -17.75 -1.50 -7.95
N ASN A 857 -18.21 -1.44 -9.18
CA ASN A 857 -19.21 -2.39 -9.70
C ASN A 857 -18.64 -3.79 -9.99
N LYS A 858 -17.32 -3.96 -10.01
CA LYS A 858 -16.65 -5.22 -10.34
C LYS A 858 -16.00 -5.90 -9.11
N SER A 859 -15.66 -5.17 -8.06
CA SER A 859 -15.03 -5.72 -6.87
C SER A 859 -16.05 -6.08 -5.79
N PRO A 860 -16.28 -7.38 -5.51
CA PRO A 860 -17.24 -7.82 -4.48
C PRO A 860 -16.87 -7.30 -3.07
N GLU A 861 -15.59 -7.23 -2.74
CA GLU A 861 -15.10 -6.72 -1.46
C GLU A 861 -15.40 -5.22 -1.29
N GLN A 862 -15.10 -4.42 -2.31
CA GLN A 862 -15.43 -2.99 -2.30
C GLN A 862 -16.93 -2.76 -2.24
N GLN A 863 -17.73 -3.56 -2.96
CA GLN A 863 -19.19 -3.47 -2.87
C GLN A 863 -19.68 -3.74 -1.45
N ALA A 864 -19.17 -4.77 -0.77
CA ALA A 864 -19.53 -5.05 0.62
C ALA A 864 -19.20 -3.87 1.55
N TYR A 865 -17.99 -3.31 1.42
CA TYR A 865 -17.55 -2.16 2.19
C TYR A 865 -18.43 -0.92 1.96
N PHE A 866 -18.68 -0.55 0.71
CA PHE A 866 -19.50 0.62 0.39
C PHE A 866 -20.98 0.42 0.76
N MET A 867 -21.53 -0.77 0.57
CA MET A 867 -22.88 -1.08 1.01
C MET A 867 -23.03 -0.89 2.52
N LEU A 868 -22.07 -1.39 3.33
CA LEU A 868 -22.06 -1.18 4.78
C LEU A 868 -21.97 0.31 5.12
N ARG A 869 -21.00 1.03 4.53
CA ARG A 869 -20.80 2.46 4.75
C ARG A 869 -22.07 3.26 4.46
N TYR A 870 -22.74 2.97 3.36
CA TYR A 870 -23.95 3.69 2.92
C TYR A 870 -25.16 3.32 3.77
N ALA A 871 -25.26 2.08 4.24
CA ALA A 871 -26.32 1.65 5.14
C ALA A 871 -26.17 2.29 6.52
N ILE A 872 -24.99 2.16 7.17
CA ILE A 872 -24.78 2.59 8.55
C ILE A 872 -24.83 4.10 8.75
N HIS A 873 -24.48 4.89 7.69
CA HIS A 873 -24.53 6.35 7.70
C HIS A 873 -25.78 6.93 7.02
N HIS A 874 -26.76 6.08 6.69
CA HIS A 874 -28.04 6.47 6.09
C HIS A 874 -27.89 7.21 4.74
N TYR A 875 -26.88 6.85 3.96
CA TYR A 875 -26.69 7.41 2.61
C TYR A 875 -27.57 6.75 1.54
N GLY A 876 -28.19 5.60 1.88
CA GLY A 876 -29.00 4.79 0.96
C GLY A 876 -28.10 3.83 0.15
N VAL A 877 -28.25 2.53 0.35
CA VAL A 877 -27.42 1.51 -0.33
C VAL A 877 -27.59 1.58 -1.85
N GLU A 878 -28.79 1.93 -2.33
CA GLU A 878 -29.07 2.12 -3.76
C GLU A 878 -28.24 3.23 -4.43
N THR A 879 -27.69 4.15 -3.64
CA THR A 879 -26.87 5.26 -4.17
C THR A 879 -25.59 4.77 -4.85
N ILE A 880 -25.02 3.65 -4.38
CA ILE A 880 -23.80 3.07 -4.97
C ILE A 880 -24.02 2.57 -6.41
N TYR A 881 -25.28 2.31 -6.80
CA TYR A 881 -25.69 1.91 -8.14
C TYR A 881 -26.18 3.10 -8.98
N LYS A 882 -26.28 4.29 -8.40
CA LYS A 882 -26.72 5.54 -9.04
C LYS A 882 -25.63 6.62 -9.02
N VAL A 883 -24.35 6.18 -8.99
CA VAL A 883 -23.20 7.10 -8.90
C VAL A 883 -23.23 8.12 -10.03
N GLU A 884 -23.48 7.70 -11.27
CA GLU A 884 -23.56 8.59 -12.43
C GLU A 884 -24.68 9.60 -12.29
N GLU A 885 -25.89 9.14 -11.92
CA GLU A 885 -27.06 10.02 -11.73
C GLU A 885 -26.81 11.06 -10.65
N LEU A 886 -26.29 10.62 -9.48
CA LEU A 886 -25.97 11.52 -8.37
C LEU A 886 -24.88 12.52 -8.76
N THR A 887 -23.82 12.06 -9.42
CA THR A 887 -22.72 12.91 -9.89
C THR A 887 -23.22 13.97 -10.87
N GLN A 888 -24.06 13.60 -11.85
CA GLN A 888 -24.62 14.55 -12.81
C GLN A 888 -25.56 15.55 -12.14
N SER A 889 -26.26 15.16 -11.07
CA SER A 889 -27.16 16.04 -10.31
C SER A 889 -26.44 17.13 -9.50
N ILE A 890 -25.14 17.03 -9.27
CA ILE A 890 -24.36 18.04 -8.56
C ILE A 890 -24.20 19.26 -9.45
N THR A 891 -24.69 20.40 -9.00
CA THR A 891 -24.61 21.68 -9.70
C THR A 891 -23.42 22.51 -9.24
N LEU A 892 -23.08 23.55 -10.01
CA LEU A 892 -22.06 24.53 -9.61
C LEU A 892 -22.46 25.24 -8.30
N ASP A 893 -23.74 25.48 -8.08
CA ASP A 893 -24.25 26.07 -6.84
C ASP A 893 -24.04 25.15 -5.64
N ASP A 894 -24.29 23.84 -5.79
CA ASP A 894 -24.10 22.87 -4.72
C ASP A 894 -22.63 22.85 -4.23
N ILE A 895 -21.68 22.73 -5.17
CA ILE A 895 -20.26 22.66 -4.80
C ILE A 895 -19.74 23.99 -4.25
N ASN A 896 -20.19 25.12 -4.79
CA ASN A 896 -19.82 26.44 -4.30
C ASN A 896 -20.39 26.75 -2.91
N GLN A 897 -21.62 26.31 -2.63
CA GLN A 897 -22.22 26.42 -1.32
C GLN A 897 -21.45 25.57 -0.27
N ARG A 898 -21.03 24.38 -0.67
CA ARG A 898 -20.19 23.51 0.19
C ARG A 898 -18.80 24.11 0.40
N ALA A 899 -18.17 24.61 -0.65
CA ALA A 899 -16.86 25.30 -0.56
C ALA A 899 -16.92 26.53 0.37
N GLN A 900 -17.98 27.33 0.27
CA GLN A 900 -18.19 28.46 1.17
C GLN A 900 -18.38 28.00 2.64
N THR A 901 -19.05 26.88 2.85
CA THR A 901 -19.22 26.30 4.21
C THR A 901 -17.92 25.83 4.80
N LEU A 902 -17.06 25.18 3.99
CA LEU A 902 -15.80 24.57 4.45
C LEU A 902 -14.65 25.59 4.54
N PHE A 903 -14.59 26.58 3.64
CA PHE A 903 -13.45 27.49 3.49
C PHE A 903 -13.81 28.96 3.74
N GLY A 904 -15.11 29.30 3.88
CA GLY A 904 -15.59 30.67 3.94
C GLY A 904 -15.69 31.28 5.35
N LYS A 905 -16.48 32.33 5.46
CA LYS A 905 -16.72 33.04 6.74
C LYS A 905 -17.41 32.10 7.74
N GLY A 906 -16.82 31.93 8.91
CA GLY A 906 -17.30 31.06 9.98
C GLY A 906 -16.43 29.82 10.18
N THR A 907 -15.57 29.49 9.23
CA THR A 907 -14.54 28.47 9.38
C THR A 907 -13.40 29.01 10.24
N MET A 908 -12.96 28.27 11.22
CA MET A 908 -11.78 28.59 12.02
C MET A 908 -10.54 28.25 11.22
N SER A 909 -9.65 29.22 11.05
CA SER A 909 -8.36 29.07 10.40
C SER A 909 -7.27 28.96 11.45
N GLN A 910 -6.36 28.01 11.28
CA GLN A 910 -5.19 27.80 12.13
C GLN A 910 -3.95 27.50 11.29
N GLU A 911 -2.88 28.25 11.54
CA GLU A 911 -1.57 27.93 11.00
C GLU A 911 -0.87 26.95 11.94
N LEU A 912 -0.43 25.81 11.40
CA LEU A 912 0.30 24.78 12.11
C LEU A 912 1.70 24.70 11.48
N ILE A 913 2.74 25.02 12.27
CA ILE A 913 4.08 25.15 11.75
C ILE A 913 5.05 24.32 12.59
N MET A 914 5.76 23.41 11.93
CA MET A 914 6.84 22.66 12.54
C MET A 914 8.16 23.14 11.93
N THR A 915 8.93 23.90 12.72
CA THR A 915 10.22 24.47 12.30
C THR A 915 11.39 23.59 12.73
N PRO A 916 12.58 23.76 12.11
CA PRO A 916 13.80 23.12 12.57
C PRO A 916 14.08 23.36 14.05
N LYS A 917 14.57 22.35 14.74
CA LYS A 917 15.14 22.52 16.08
C LYS A 917 16.31 23.49 16.02
N ALA A 918 16.38 24.41 16.98
CA ALA A 918 17.54 25.29 17.10
C ALA A 918 18.79 24.41 17.28
N ASN A 919 19.73 24.52 16.34
CA ASN A 919 20.98 23.76 16.40
C ASN A 919 21.79 24.24 17.62
N PRO A 920 22.06 23.42 18.65
CA PRO A 920 22.83 23.88 19.81
C PRO A 920 24.32 24.09 19.49
N LYS A 921 24.72 23.96 18.20
CA LYS A 921 26.06 24.19 17.67
C LYS A 921 26.00 25.26 16.55
N GLY A 922 25.48 26.44 16.86
CA GLY A 922 25.67 27.63 16.06
C GLY A 922 26.82 28.43 16.54
#